data_6a78a7a72bfbaefb592ca46d7c45914f
#
_entry.id   6a78a7a72bfbaefb592ca46d7c45914f
#
_cell.length_a   1.000
_cell.length_b   1.000
_cell.length_c   1.000
_cell.angle_alpha   90.00
_cell.angle_beta   90.00
_cell.angle_gamma   90.00
#
_symmetry.space_group_name_H-M   'P 1'
#
loop_
_entity.id
_entity.type
_entity.pdbx_description
1 polymer ?
#
loop_
_entity_poly.entity_id
_entity_poly.type
_entity_poly.pdbx_seq_one_letter_code
_entity_poly.pdbx_strand_id
1 'polypeptide(L)'
;MDRRKFLGDSLLVAGALWPARLFTCPAAFSAFVGFKFQQNQPASLPPQSSFPDLAEYDEATQPLLAGRFEEALRVLLPALKERPGAGPYTVALIYLRMERYAEGIPYALQACRDTPDSLRYQWMLRTLTIQAGKSEASIPREFRLKIPPGAPSPFRLQDVTDRSGVGRTALGRGAAWGDFDNDGREDILVGAERAPFCLLHNEGDGTFRDVAKEFGLVDPAGLGCYASQFIDYDNDGFQDIFLTSNGWGGGGRLFLFRNDGGKRFVDVTAGAGLAEPVNAFGSSWADFDADGRVDLAVAAGIIDPEGGDRIRLYQNQGNGKFREVGEEAGLTQKARWISLCWGDYDGDGRQDLLATSFDRGPFLFRNTGRGHFEDVSAAAGIRTECHAYTPNFFDLDNDGRLDAFVATYPHADFMAMLGNKLSGAAVPPPQRQLLFRNNGDGTFRNVTEEAEITGWYGAMSSQVADLDNDGFEEILLGTGNPELDWCEPKPVFRNDGSGRFADVAASCGLVHYGMLHGMAFADYDNSGNLSLFGSFGGFYWGTRLKSRLYRNAGSGNKALEVRLIGTRSNRDAIGAKVSALAGRRWIHKWVDGGNGFGSGNSRIIHLGLGAETRVSELRIEWPNGARQAFQNVPAGQRVEITEGKNDLRRLIRFSQT
;
A
#
# COMPACT_ATOMS: atom_id res chain seq x y z
N MET A 1 28.91 -11.14 20.09
CA MET A 1 29.49 -11.18 18.73
C MET A 1 29.62 -9.76 18.24
N ASP A 2 30.80 -9.35 17.90
CA ASP A 2 31.17 -7.96 17.62
C ASP A 2 30.56 -7.48 16.29
N ARG A 3 29.73 -6.41 16.34
CA ARG A 3 29.07 -5.79 15.19
C ARG A 3 30.03 -5.33 14.08
N ARG A 4 31.30 -5.17 14.39
CA ARG A 4 32.33 -4.78 13.42
C ARG A 4 32.75 -5.91 12.48
N LYS A 5 32.62 -7.17 12.89
CA LYS A 5 32.94 -8.34 12.04
C LYS A 5 31.89 -8.63 10.99
N PHE A 6 30.61 -8.34 11.29
CA PHE A 6 29.48 -8.60 10.35
C PHE A 6 29.51 -7.65 9.15
N LEU A 7 30.03 -6.42 9.31
CA LEU A 7 30.18 -5.45 8.21
C LEU A 7 31.41 -5.70 7.32
N GLY A 8 32.41 -6.39 7.84
CA GLY A 8 33.64 -6.70 7.09
C GLY A 8 33.49 -7.87 6.11
N ASP A 9 32.78 -8.89 6.51
CA ASP A 9 32.64 -10.12 5.72
C ASP A 9 31.60 -10.04 4.59
N SER A 10 30.62 -9.13 4.71
CA SER A 10 29.63 -8.89 3.64
C SER A 10 30.16 -8.04 2.48
N LEU A 11 31.27 -7.34 2.67
CA LEU A 11 31.93 -6.53 1.63
C LEU A 11 32.93 -7.33 0.78
N LEU A 12 33.35 -8.51 1.22
CA LEU A 12 34.38 -9.31 0.53
C LEU A 12 33.79 -10.30 -0.49
N VAL A 13 32.52 -10.61 -0.46
CA VAL A 13 31.89 -11.53 -1.44
C VAL A 13 31.28 -10.78 -2.65
N ALA A 14 31.02 -9.47 -2.53
CA ALA A 14 30.54 -8.64 -3.64
C ALA A 14 31.66 -7.99 -4.49
N GLY A 15 32.92 -8.25 -4.16
CA GLY A 15 34.11 -7.53 -4.70
C GLY A 15 34.66 -8.02 -6.04
N ALA A 16 34.03 -9.00 -6.72
CA ALA A 16 34.71 -9.62 -7.86
C ALA A 16 34.19 -9.24 -9.26
N LEU A 17 33.10 -8.48 -9.45
CA LEU A 17 32.59 -8.21 -10.80
C LEU A 17 31.96 -6.83 -11.07
N TRP A 18 32.14 -5.81 -10.21
CA TRP A 18 31.59 -4.48 -10.54
C TRP A 18 32.58 -3.35 -10.21
N PRO A 19 32.76 -2.38 -11.13
CA PRO A 19 33.66 -1.25 -10.86
C PRO A 19 33.00 -0.30 -9.85
N ALA A 20 33.73 0.01 -8.80
CA ALA A 20 33.39 0.86 -7.65
C ALA A 20 33.02 2.32 -7.99
N ARG A 21 32.67 2.63 -9.24
CA ARG A 21 32.39 4.00 -9.71
C ARG A 21 30.93 4.45 -9.67
N LEU A 22 29.95 3.58 -9.34
CA LEU A 22 28.53 3.94 -9.34
C LEU A 22 27.97 4.37 -7.97
N PHE A 23 28.72 4.16 -6.89
CA PHE A 23 28.30 4.60 -5.54
C PHE A 23 28.72 6.02 -5.17
N THR A 24 29.48 6.71 -6.01
CA THR A 24 29.97 8.06 -5.78
C THR A 24 29.34 9.14 -6.66
N CYS A 25 28.25 8.82 -7.36
CA CYS A 25 27.61 9.82 -8.20
C CYS A 25 26.50 10.55 -7.40
N PRO A 26 26.73 11.81 -6.96
CA PRO A 26 25.70 12.64 -6.34
C PRO A 26 24.49 12.84 -7.26
N ALA A 27 24.67 12.69 -8.56
CA ALA A 27 23.62 12.85 -9.57
C ALA A 27 22.53 11.76 -9.51
N ALA A 28 22.85 10.51 -9.11
CA ALA A 28 21.84 9.46 -9.02
C ALA A 28 20.96 9.58 -7.76
N PHE A 29 21.54 10.12 -6.67
CA PHE A 29 20.80 10.42 -5.45
C PHE A 29 19.96 11.69 -5.60
N SER A 30 20.53 12.71 -6.26
CA SER A 30 19.86 13.95 -6.66
C SER A 30 18.77 13.72 -7.70
N ALA A 31 18.86 12.65 -8.49
CA ALA A 31 17.85 12.33 -9.51
C ALA A 31 16.55 11.79 -8.95
N PHE A 32 16.50 11.25 -7.73
CA PHE A 32 15.26 10.82 -7.11
C PHE A 32 14.63 11.89 -6.20
N VAL A 33 15.45 12.69 -5.52
CA VAL A 33 15.02 13.84 -4.72
C VAL A 33 14.96 15.12 -5.57
N GLY A 34 15.71 15.16 -6.65
CA GLY A 34 15.81 16.26 -7.59
C GLY A 34 15.62 15.79 -9.03
N PHE A 35 14.56 15.03 -9.31
CA PHE A 35 14.13 14.89 -10.70
C PHE A 35 13.97 16.30 -11.25
N LYS A 36 14.85 16.65 -12.19
CA LYS A 36 14.73 17.87 -12.96
C LYS A 36 13.34 17.91 -13.61
N PHE A 37 12.39 18.48 -12.90
CA PHE A 37 11.22 19.06 -13.49
C PHE A 37 11.66 20.31 -14.27
N GLN A 38 12.44 20.11 -15.31
CA GLN A 38 12.70 21.14 -16.29
C GLN A 38 11.86 20.83 -17.51
N GLN A 39 10.60 21.27 -17.45
CA GLN A 39 9.92 21.86 -18.59
C GLN A 39 8.62 22.48 -18.10
N ASN A 40 8.55 23.80 -18.19
CA ASN A 40 7.40 24.65 -17.89
C ASN A 40 7.20 25.09 -16.42
N GLN A 41 8.24 25.57 -15.77
CA GLN A 41 8.04 26.50 -14.65
C GLN A 41 8.20 27.95 -15.13
N PRO A 42 7.36 28.90 -14.66
CA PRO A 42 7.69 30.31 -14.76
C PRO A 42 8.97 30.58 -13.99
N ALA A 43 9.94 31.23 -14.64
CA ALA A 43 11.23 31.57 -14.08
C ALA A 43 11.04 32.50 -12.87
N SER A 44 11.13 31.99 -11.65
CA SER A 44 11.45 32.78 -10.44
C SER A 44 11.24 32.12 -9.08
N LEU A 45 11.48 30.81 -8.92
CA LEU A 45 11.69 30.27 -7.58
C LEU A 45 13.06 29.62 -7.53
N PRO A 46 13.93 29.97 -6.58
CA PRO A 46 15.18 29.26 -6.39
C PRO A 46 14.88 27.80 -5.99
N PRO A 47 15.72 26.83 -6.37
CA PRO A 47 15.55 25.47 -5.90
C PRO A 47 15.64 25.48 -4.37
N GLN A 48 14.55 25.19 -3.69
CA GLN A 48 14.59 24.99 -2.25
C GLN A 48 15.42 23.73 -2.00
N SER A 49 16.64 23.90 -1.49
CA SER A 49 17.45 22.77 -1.07
C SER A 49 16.71 22.04 0.04
N SER A 50 16.74 20.70 0.04
CA SER A 50 16.26 19.90 1.16
C SER A 50 16.98 20.19 2.49
N PHE A 51 17.97 21.08 2.46
CA PHE A 51 18.82 21.50 3.58
C PHE A 51 18.99 23.02 3.58
N PRO A 52 17.93 23.79 3.88
CA PRO A 52 17.98 25.26 3.80
C PRO A 52 19.04 25.89 4.71
N ASP A 53 19.46 25.18 5.77
CA ASP A 53 20.39 25.68 6.76
C ASP A 53 21.86 25.34 6.43
N LEU A 54 22.12 24.59 5.37
CA LEU A 54 23.48 24.08 5.04
C LEU A 54 24.25 24.91 4.02
N ALA A 55 23.65 25.94 3.46
CA ALA A 55 24.32 26.78 2.45
C ALA A 55 25.68 27.34 2.92
N GLU A 56 25.94 27.34 4.23
CA GLU A 56 27.18 27.83 4.83
C GLU A 56 28.13 26.70 5.29
N TYR A 57 27.75 25.39 5.14
CA TYR A 57 28.51 24.26 5.68
C TYR A 57 28.82 23.19 4.63
N ASP A 58 29.61 23.54 3.64
CA ASP A 58 30.06 22.60 2.58
C ASP A 58 30.69 21.32 3.14
N GLU A 59 31.40 21.41 4.25
CA GLU A 59 32.08 20.27 4.90
C GLU A 59 31.09 19.24 5.46
N ALA A 60 29.90 19.66 5.89
CA ALA A 60 28.86 18.76 6.40
C ALA A 60 27.99 18.20 5.28
N THR A 61 27.86 18.89 4.16
CA THR A 61 26.94 18.54 3.06
C THR A 61 27.31 17.22 2.40
N GLN A 62 28.57 16.99 2.08
CA GLN A 62 29.02 15.76 1.43
C GLN A 62 28.85 14.51 2.31
N PRO A 63 29.27 14.52 3.60
CA PRO A 63 28.98 13.43 4.52
C PRO A 63 27.47 13.15 4.66
N LEU A 64 26.65 14.18 4.74
CA LEU A 64 25.21 14.04 4.89
C LEU A 64 24.56 13.38 3.67
N LEU A 65 24.90 13.84 2.47
CA LEU A 65 24.42 13.27 1.21
C LEU A 65 24.87 11.82 1.02
N ALA A 66 26.07 11.49 1.53
CA ALA A 66 26.62 10.13 1.50
C ALA A 66 26.06 9.22 2.61
N GLY A 67 25.14 9.69 3.47
CA GLY A 67 24.61 8.93 4.61
C GLY A 67 25.62 8.74 5.76
N ARG A 68 26.72 9.47 5.76
CA ARG A 68 27.75 9.44 6.81
C ARG A 68 27.37 10.38 7.95
N PHE A 69 26.28 10.10 8.61
CA PHE A 69 25.59 10.98 9.56
C PHE A 69 26.45 11.39 10.76
N GLU A 70 27.23 10.48 11.34
CA GLU A 70 28.13 10.79 12.45
C GLU A 70 29.24 11.78 12.05
N GLU A 71 29.69 11.71 10.80
CA GLU A 71 30.70 12.64 10.27
C GLU A 71 30.09 14.02 10.07
N ALA A 72 28.88 14.11 9.52
CA ALA A 72 28.14 15.37 9.41
C ALA A 72 27.88 16.01 10.79
N LEU A 73 27.49 15.22 11.80
CA LEU A 73 27.31 15.72 13.17
C LEU A 73 28.60 16.26 13.78
N ARG A 74 29.78 15.67 13.49
CA ARG A 74 31.07 16.17 14.00
C ARG A 74 31.40 17.59 13.49
N VAL A 75 30.91 17.93 12.31
CA VAL A 75 31.04 19.28 11.75
C VAL A 75 29.97 20.23 12.32
N LEU A 76 28.71 19.79 12.32
CA LEU A 76 27.56 20.67 12.64
C LEU A 76 27.44 21.00 14.13
N LEU A 77 27.70 20.05 15.04
CA LEU A 77 27.55 20.28 16.47
C LEU A 77 28.49 21.33 17.06
N PRO A 78 29.79 21.41 16.69
CA PRO A 78 30.64 22.53 17.06
C PRO A 78 30.14 23.86 16.48
N ALA A 79 29.78 23.88 15.19
CA ALA A 79 29.29 25.06 14.52
C ALA A 79 28.05 25.67 15.18
N LEU A 80 27.12 24.83 15.66
CA LEU A 80 25.94 25.28 16.42
C LEU A 80 26.28 25.95 17.75
N LYS A 81 27.41 25.60 18.40
CA LYS A 81 27.85 26.27 19.62
C LYS A 81 28.34 27.67 19.36
N GLU A 82 28.99 27.85 18.21
CA GLU A 82 29.52 29.18 17.80
C GLU A 82 28.42 30.07 17.19
N ARG A 83 27.45 29.44 16.48
CA ARG A 83 26.33 30.11 15.81
C ARG A 83 25.03 29.38 16.08
N PRO A 84 24.33 29.63 17.22
CA PRO A 84 23.16 28.86 17.63
C PRO A 84 22.00 28.84 16.63
N GLY A 85 21.89 29.83 15.76
CA GLY A 85 20.81 29.90 14.74
C GLY A 85 21.09 29.12 13.46
N ALA A 86 22.28 28.55 13.30
CA ALA A 86 22.68 27.89 12.06
C ALA A 86 22.55 26.36 12.17
N GLY A 87 21.62 25.76 11.44
CA GLY A 87 21.54 24.31 11.23
C GLY A 87 20.86 23.45 12.30
N PRO A 88 20.11 23.98 13.31
CA PRO A 88 19.46 23.11 14.29
C PRO A 88 18.44 22.17 13.66
N TYR A 89 17.72 22.60 12.64
CA TYR A 89 16.81 21.73 11.88
C TYR A 89 17.54 20.59 11.20
N THR A 90 18.70 20.85 10.56
CA THR A 90 19.49 19.81 9.90
C THR A 90 20.03 18.80 10.89
N VAL A 91 20.47 19.23 12.08
CA VAL A 91 20.90 18.31 13.13
C VAL A 91 19.72 17.43 13.61
N ALA A 92 18.54 18.04 13.78
CA ALA A 92 17.33 17.29 14.13
C ALA A 92 16.98 16.22 13.06
N LEU A 93 17.12 16.59 11.77
CA LEU A 93 16.90 15.69 10.64
C LEU A 93 17.93 14.54 10.61
N ILE A 94 19.19 14.82 10.93
CA ILE A 94 20.21 13.78 11.02
C ILE A 94 19.88 12.79 12.14
N TYR A 95 19.49 13.26 13.31
CA TYR A 95 19.06 12.40 14.41
C TYR A 95 17.80 11.59 14.07
N LEU A 96 16.86 12.16 13.30
CA LEU A 96 15.71 11.42 12.75
C LEU A 96 16.20 10.25 11.86
N ARG A 97 17.13 10.51 10.94
CA ARG A 97 17.70 9.51 10.02
C ARG A 97 18.50 8.41 10.74
N MET A 98 19.09 8.73 11.88
CA MET A 98 19.81 7.79 12.72
C MET A 98 18.91 7.01 13.68
N GLU A 99 17.60 7.24 13.68
CA GLU A 99 16.61 6.68 14.61
C GLU A 99 16.90 7.08 16.09
N ARG A 100 17.63 8.15 16.29
CA ARG A 100 18.00 8.72 17.60
C ARG A 100 17.06 9.86 17.95
N TYR A 101 15.77 9.58 17.94
CA TYR A 101 14.69 10.57 17.99
C TYR A 101 14.75 11.49 19.22
N ALA A 102 15.01 10.91 20.40
CA ALA A 102 15.07 11.67 21.65
C ALA A 102 16.19 12.73 21.64
N GLU A 103 17.31 12.42 20.97
CA GLU A 103 18.45 13.32 20.84
C GLU A 103 18.20 14.45 19.83
N GLY A 104 17.32 14.22 18.85
CA GLY A 104 16.92 15.23 17.89
C GLY A 104 15.96 16.29 18.43
N ILE A 105 15.17 15.95 19.47
CA ILE A 105 14.12 16.85 20.03
C ILE A 105 14.67 18.23 20.45
N PRO A 106 15.80 18.34 21.20
CA PRO A 106 16.33 19.65 21.60
C PRO A 106 16.63 20.56 20.41
N TYR A 107 17.13 20.00 19.31
CA TYR A 107 17.49 20.75 18.11
C TYR A 107 16.26 21.17 17.32
N ALA A 108 15.27 20.30 17.18
CA ALA A 108 13.98 20.65 16.58
C ALA A 108 13.27 21.75 17.39
N LEU A 109 13.33 21.67 18.70
CA LEU A 109 12.78 22.70 19.58
C LEU A 109 13.53 24.05 19.43
N GLN A 110 14.86 24.00 19.25
CA GLN A 110 15.64 25.20 18.97
C GLN A 110 15.25 25.81 17.62
N ALA A 111 15.13 25.00 16.57
CA ALA A 111 14.65 25.46 15.25
C ALA A 111 13.27 26.15 15.34
N CYS A 112 12.34 25.59 16.13
CA CYS A 112 11.04 26.22 16.36
C CYS A 112 11.14 27.56 17.12
N ARG A 113 12.11 27.71 18.04
CA ARG A 113 12.34 28.99 18.75
C ARG A 113 12.92 30.03 17.84
N ASP A 114 13.83 29.63 16.95
CA ASP A 114 14.50 30.54 16.00
C ASP A 114 13.52 31.00 14.91
N THR A 115 12.56 30.15 14.53
CA THR A 115 11.53 30.46 13.53
C THR A 115 10.18 29.88 13.96
N PRO A 116 9.45 30.56 14.89
CA PRO A 116 8.25 30.02 15.52
C PRO A 116 7.10 29.67 14.57
N ASP A 117 6.99 30.39 13.47
CA ASP A 117 5.92 30.22 12.47
C ASP A 117 6.25 29.18 11.39
N SER A 118 7.41 28.55 11.47
CA SER A 118 7.80 27.49 10.54
C SER A 118 7.04 26.19 10.84
N LEU A 119 6.04 25.90 10.04
CA LEU A 119 5.30 24.62 10.12
C LEU A 119 6.21 23.42 9.92
N ARG A 120 7.22 23.54 9.06
CA ARG A 120 8.22 22.51 8.83
C ARG A 120 8.96 22.14 10.11
N TYR A 121 9.37 23.13 10.90
CA TYR A 121 10.06 22.89 12.16
C TYR A 121 9.12 22.34 13.24
N GLN A 122 7.88 22.81 13.28
CA GLN A 122 6.87 22.26 14.17
C GLN A 122 6.56 20.78 13.83
N TRP A 123 6.50 20.42 12.53
CA TRP A 123 6.36 19.03 12.09
C TRP A 123 7.55 18.17 12.49
N MET A 124 8.78 18.66 12.31
CA MET A 124 9.99 17.95 12.75
C MET A 124 9.95 17.67 14.25
N LEU A 125 9.65 18.70 15.06
CA LEU A 125 9.53 18.55 16.51
C LEU A 125 8.47 17.52 16.90
N ARG A 126 7.32 17.58 16.25
CA ARG A 126 6.23 16.63 16.46
C ARG A 126 6.66 15.21 16.08
N THR A 127 7.26 15.04 14.91
CA THR A 127 7.75 13.76 14.39
C THR A 127 8.71 13.11 15.39
N LEU A 128 9.77 13.81 15.78
CA LEU A 128 10.75 13.31 16.74
C LEU A 128 10.13 12.97 18.10
N THR A 129 9.18 13.80 18.56
CA THR A 129 8.50 13.59 19.83
C THR A 129 7.70 12.28 19.84
N ILE A 130 6.89 12.07 18.79
CA ILE A 130 6.05 10.87 18.64
C ILE A 130 6.91 9.62 18.44
N GLN A 131 7.92 9.70 17.57
CA GLN A 131 8.82 8.57 17.32
C GLN A 131 9.68 8.21 18.54
N ALA A 132 9.98 9.18 19.41
CA ALA A 132 10.61 8.92 20.70
C ALA A 132 9.66 8.29 21.74
N GLY A 133 8.42 7.97 21.38
CA GLY A 133 7.41 7.43 22.30
C GLY A 133 6.87 8.44 23.31
N LYS A 134 7.08 9.74 23.09
CA LYS A 134 6.60 10.80 23.96
C LYS A 134 5.23 11.30 23.52
N SER A 135 4.44 11.77 24.51
CA SER A 135 3.15 12.40 24.21
C SER A 135 3.35 13.74 23.49
N GLU A 136 2.51 14.01 22.50
CA GLU A 136 2.44 15.31 21.83
C GLU A 136 2.14 16.47 22.84
N ALA A 137 1.51 16.14 23.96
CA ALA A 137 1.29 17.10 25.06
C ALA A 137 2.60 17.64 25.67
N SER A 138 3.73 16.93 25.48
CA SER A 138 5.06 17.40 25.93
C SER A 138 5.65 18.51 25.03
N ILE A 139 5.08 18.75 23.85
CA ILE A 139 5.48 19.86 22.98
C ILE A 139 4.96 21.18 23.56
N PRO A 140 5.78 22.25 23.63
CA PRO A 140 5.30 23.57 24.04
C PRO A 140 4.08 24.00 23.24
N ARG A 141 3.09 24.57 23.93
CA ARG A 141 1.77 24.85 23.35
C ARG A 141 1.84 25.72 22.10
N GLU A 142 2.76 26.65 22.07
CA GLU A 142 3.03 27.58 20.95
C GLU A 142 3.54 26.89 19.68
N PHE A 143 4.19 25.72 19.83
CA PHE A 143 4.74 24.94 18.70
C PHE A 143 3.90 23.70 18.34
N ARG A 144 2.74 23.51 18.97
CA ARG A 144 1.83 22.43 18.60
C ARG A 144 1.08 22.75 17.33
N LEU A 145 1.07 21.79 16.42
CA LEU A 145 0.22 21.87 15.23
C LEU A 145 -1.25 21.75 15.64
N LYS A 146 -2.08 22.65 15.07
CA LYS A 146 -3.53 22.58 15.25
C LYS A 146 -4.10 21.61 14.21
N ILE A 147 -4.30 20.35 14.59
CA ILE A 147 -4.96 19.35 13.76
C ILE A 147 -6.43 19.28 14.19
N PRO A 148 -7.37 19.46 13.26
CA PRO A 148 -8.79 19.32 13.59
C PRO A 148 -9.08 17.91 14.11
N PRO A 149 -9.98 17.77 15.11
CA PRO A 149 -10.46 16.45 15.50
C PRO A 149 -11.20 15.80 14.33
N GLY A 150 -11.03 14.50 14.14
CA GLY A 150 -11.81 13.73 13.14
C GLY A 150 -13.30 13.65 13.51
N ALA A 151 -14.11 13.20 12.54
CA ALA A 151 -15.52 12.87 12.80
C ALA A 151 -15.63 11.68 13.78
N PRO A 152 -16.76 11.51 14.48
CA PRO A 152 -16.99 10.35 15.34
C PRO A 152 -16.94 9.03 14.55
N SER A 153 -16.31 8.00 15.11
CA SER A 153 -16.25 6.65 14.52
C SER A 153 -17.16 5.67 15.27
N PRO A 154 -17.91 4.83 14.57
CA PRO A 154 -18.67 3.75 15.18
C PRO A 154 -17.83 2.52 15.54
N PHE A 155 -16.59 2.41 15.02
CA PHE A 155 -15.66 1.31 15.29
C PHE A 155 -14.36 1.81 15.92
N ARG A 156 -13.53 0.88 16.41
CA ARG A 156 -12.27 1.22 17.04
C ARG A 156 -11.16 0.26 16.66
N LEU A 157 -10.05 0.81 16.17
CA LEU A 157 -8.80 0.12 15.89
C LEU A 157 -7.89 0.20 17.13
N GLN A 158 -7.52 -0.96 17.66
CA GLN A 158 -6.65 -1.09 18.83
C GLN A 158 -5.27 -1.57 18.38
N ASP A 159 -4.21 -0.82 18.66
CA ASP A 159 -2.84 -1.26 18.39
C ASP A 159 -2.51 -2.46 19.28
N VAL A 160 -2.33 -3.62 18.66
CA VAL A 160 -2.01 -4.89 19.34
C VAL A 160 -0.61 -5.39 18.99
N THR A 161 0.19 -4.57 18.33
CA THR A 161 1.50 -4.90 17.75
C THR A 161 2.43 -5.61 18.71
N ASP A 162 2.58 -5.08 19.92
CA ASP A 162 3.57 -5.65 20.87
C ASP A 162 3.14 -7.01 21.42
N ARG A 163 1.84 -7.20 21.65
CA ARG A 163 1.32 -8.48 22.14
C ARG A 163 1.22 -9.54 21.04
N SER A 164 1.04 -9.13 19.79
CA SER A 164 0.90 -10.06 18.67
C SER A 164 2.23 -10.53 18.09
N GLY A 165 3.35 -9.89 18.41
CA GLY A 165 4.66 -10.27 17.88
C GLY A 165 4.96 -9.82 16.46
N VAL A 166 4.04 -9.15 15.76
CA VAL A 166 4.23 -8.72 14.36
C VAL A 166 5.18 -7.54 14.17
N GLY A 167 5.60 -6.91 15.25
CA GLY A 167 6.33 -5.65 15.25
C GLY A 167 7.75 -5.77 14.74
N ARG A 168 7.94 -5.67 13.43
CA ARG A 168 9.25 -5.66 12.77
C ARG A 168 9.62 -4.25 12.33
N THR A 169 10.83 -3.81 12.68
CA THR A 169 11.38 -2.51 12.25
C THR A 169 12.10 -2.66 10.91
N ALA A 170 11.54 -2.06 9.86
CA ALA A 170 12.07 -2.14 8.51
C ALA A 170 11.73 -0.89 7.68
N LEU A 171 12.22 -0.82 6.46
CA LEU A 171 11.69 0.03 5.40
C LEU A 171 10.50 -0.72 4.79
N GLY A 172 9.32 -0.55 5.37
CA GLY A 172 8.14 -1.33 5.04
C GLY A 172 7.67 -1.15 3.59
N ARG A 173 7.19 -2.24 2.98
CA ARG A 173 6.64 -2.29 1.63
C ARG A 173 5.33 -3.07 1.64
N GLY A 174 4.96 -3.72 0.56
CA GLY A 174 3.72 -4.48 0.44
C GLY A 174 3.47 -5.47 1.57
N ALA A 175 2.22 -5.76 1.83
CA ALA A 175 1.78 -6.76 2.80
C ALA A 175 0.54 -7.50 2.29
N ALA A 176 0.43 -8.80 2.56
CA ALA A 176 -0.72 -9.58 2.17
C ALA A 176 -1.16 -10.55 3.27
N TRP A 177 -2.46 -10.79 3.33
CA TRP A 177 -3.05 -11.85 4.13
C TRP A 177 -3.32 -13.09 3.28
N GLY A 178 -3.16 -14.27 3.87
CA GLY A 178 -3.47 -15.54 3.24
C GLY A 178 -3.24 -16.71 4.20
N ASP A 179 -3.89 -17.84 3.93
CA ASP A 179 -3.79 -19.10 4.68
C ASP A 179 -2.88 -20.04 3.88
N PHE A 180 -1.54 -19.92 4.07
CA PHE A 180 -0.58 -20.62 3.22
C PHE A 180 -0.47 -22.12 3.51
N ASP A 181 -0.81 -22.56 4.72
CA ASP A 181 -0.74 -23.98 5.11
C ASP A 181 -2.11 -24.65 5.23
N ASN A 182 -3.19 -23.94 4.88
CA ASN A 182 -4.57 -24.39 4.90
C ASN A 182 -5.05 -24.82 6.30
N ASP A 183 -4.54 -24.19 7.36
CA ASP A 183 -4.98 -24.46 8.73
C ASP A 183 -6.26 -23.70 9.15
N GLY A 184 -6.76 -22.82 8.28
CA GLY A 184 -7.97 -22.02 8.46
C GLY A 184 -7.73 -20.68 9.16
N ARG A 185 -6.48 -20.33 9.42
CA ARG A 185 -6.06 -19.03 9.96
C ARG A 185 -5.30 -18.25 8.89
N GLU A 186 -5.50 -16.97 8.84
CA GLU A 186 -4.80 -16.13 7.89
C GLU A 186 -3.47 -15.64 8.44
N ASP A 187 -2.43 -15.80 7.65
CA ASP A 187 -1.05 -15.44 7.90
C ASP A 187 -0.70 -14.12 7.20
N ILE A 188 0.45 -13.54 7.51
CA ILE A 188 0.87 -12.27 6.92
C ILE A 188 2.20 -12.44 6.18
N LEU A 189 2.20 -12.12 4.89
CA LEU A 189 3.42 -11.92 4.12
C LEU A 189 3.79 -10.43 4.12
N VAL A 190 5.02 -10.09 4.50
CA VAL A 190 5.47 -8.70 4.62
C VAL A 190 6.71 -8.47 3.78
N GLY A 191 6.60 -7.55 2.84
CA GLY A 191 7.72 -7.03 2.07
C GLY A 191 8.52 -5.97 2.83
N ALA A 192 9.81 -5.88 2.53
CA ALA A 192 10.66 -4.83 3.05
C ALA A 192 11.78 -4.52 2.09
N GLU A 193 12.15 -3.24 1.97
CA GLU A 193 13.32 -2.85 1.21
C GLU A 193 14.59 -3.03 2.04
N ARG A 194 15.65 -3.56 1.41
CA ARG A 194 16.95 -3.79 2.02
C ARG A 194 16.90 -4.59 3.33
N ALA A 195 15.91 -5.44 3.45
CA ALA A 195 15.78 -6.39 4.55
C ALA A 195 15.05 -7.63 4.01
N PRO A 196 15.28 -8.83 4.56
CA PRO A 196 14.53 -10.00 4.16
C PRO A 196 13.03 -9.75 4.30
N PHE A 197 12.20 -10.27 3.41
CA PHE A 197 10.77 -10.37 3.64
C PHE A 197 10.49 -11.34 4.79
N CYS A 198 9.31 -11.30 5.38
CA CYS A 198 8.92 -12.27 6.41
C CYS A 198 7.55 -12.88 6.13
N LEU A 199 7.38 -14.10 6.61
CA LEU A 199 6.14 -14.83 6.64
C LEU A 199 5.74 -15.04 8.10
N LEU A 200 4.71 -14.33 8.53
CA LEU A 200 4.22 -14.33 9.90
C LEU A 200 3.05 -15.32 10.00
N HIS A 201 3.32 -16.50 10.54
CA HIS A 201 2.32 -17.55 10.77
C HIS A 201 1.46 -17.20 11.99
N ASN A 202 0.15 -17.33 11.85
CA ASN A 202 -0.84 -17.07 12.89
C ASN A 202 -0.97 -18.27 13.83
N GLU A 203 -0.49 -18.15 15.07
CA GLU A 203 -0.51 -19.26 16.03
C GLU A 203 -1.92 -19.54 16.63
N GLY A 204 -2.94 -18.75 16.27
CA GLY A 204 -4.33 -18.94 16.68
C GLY A 204 -4.68 -18.39 18.06
N ASP A 205 -3.72 -17.88 18.81
CA ASP A 205 -3.89 -17.25 20.13
C ASP A 205 -3.78 -15.71 20.09
N GLY A 206 -3.77 -15.15 18.87
CA GLY A 206 -3.58 -13.73 18.62
C GLY A 206 -2.11 -13.31 18.50
N THR A 207 -1.18 -14.27 18.50
CA THR A 207 0.25 -14.05 18.26
C THR A 207 0.68 -14.59 16.90
N PHE A 208 1.79 -14.06 16.40
CA PHE A 208 2.38 -14.43 15.11
C PHE A 208 3.87 -14.74 15.27
N ARG A 209 4.36 -15.68 14.48
CA ARG A 209 5.77 -16.10 14.46
C ARG A 209 6.33 -16.02 13.04
N ASP A 210 7.49 -15.41 12.84
CA ASP A 210 8.16 -15.40 11.53
C ASP A 210 8.73 -16.78 11.21
N VAL A 211 8.16 -17.42 10.20
CA VAL A 211 8.50 -18.74 9.73
C VAL A 211 9.19 -18.75 8.36
N ALA A 212 9.46 -17.59 7.76
CA ALA A 212 9.99 -17.49 6.41
C ALA A 212 11.20 -18.41 6.16
N LYS A 213 12.16 -18.41 7.08
CA LYS A 213 13.37 -19.23 6.98
C LYS A 213 13.07 -20.72 7.11
N GLU A 214 12.14 -21.11 7.97
CA GLU A 214 11.76 -22.52 8.20
C GLU A 214 11.13 -23.09 6.93
N PHE A 215 10.35 -22.27 6.22
CA PHE A 215 9.68 -22.64 4.98
C PHE A 215 10.52 -22.41 3.71
N GLY A 216 11.81 -22.11 3.84
CA GLY A 216 12.72 -21.99 2.70
C GLY A 216 12.64 -20.66 1.95
N LEU A 217 11.94 -19.68 2.50
CA LEU A 217 11.87 -18.35 1.91
C LEU A 217 13.15 -17.57 2.24
N VAL A 218 14.02 -17.48 1.28
CA VAL A 218 15.29 -16.75 1.40
C VAL A 218 15.34 -15.71 0.29
N ASP A 219 15.68 -14.47 0.64
CA ASP A 219 16.04 -13.43 -0.34
C ASP A 219 17.50 -13.66 -0.76
N PRO A 220 17.77 -14.30 -1.89
CA PRO A 220 19.14 -14.70 -2.27
C PRO A 220 20.01 -13.51 -2.66
N ALA A 221 19.41 -12.36 -2.94
CA ALA A 221 20.11 -11.18 -3.42
C ALA A 221 20.10 -10.01 -2.41
N GLY A 222 19.35 -10.11 -1.30
CA GLY A 222 19.20 -9.03 -0.33
C GLY A 222 18.57 -7.77 -0.92
N LEU A 223 17.84 -7.90 -2.03
CA LEU A 223 17.27 -6.78 -2.78
C LEU A 223 16.06 -6.17 -2.10
N GLY A 224 15.41 -6.95 -1.23
CA GLY A 224 14.10 -6.59 -0.69
C GLY A 224 12.98 -6.70 -1.73
N CYS A 225 11.76 -6.48 -1.30
CA CYS A 225 10.59 -6.57 -2.18
C CYS A 225 9.63 -5.40 -1.96
N TYR A 226 8.90 -5.05 -3.03
CA TYR A 226 7.89 -4.00 -3.05
C TYR A 226 6.48 -4.57 -2.97
N ALA A 227 6.04 -5.35 -3.96
CA ALA A 227 4.79 -6.09 -3.85
C ALA A 227 5.02 -7.41 -3.11
N SER A 228 4.00 -7.81 -2.34
CA SER A 228 3.97 -9.07 -1.61
C SER A 228 2.56 -9.63 -1.70
N GLN A 229 2.40 -10.78 -2.37
CA GLN A 229 1.08 -11.34 -2.64
C GLN A 229 1.09 -12.85 -2.46
N PHE A 230 0.03 -13.37 -1.84
CA PHE A 230 -0.33 -14.78 -1.93
C PHE A 230 -1.16 -15.02 -3.19
N ILE A 231 -1.04 -16.17 -3.82
CA ILE A 231 -1.76 -16.55 -5.03
C ILE A 231 -1.65 -18.06 -5.26
N ASP A 232 -2.73 -18.72 -5.58
CA ASP A 232 -2.71 -20.10 -6.07
C ASP A 232 -2.61 -20.06 -7.61
N TYR A 233 -1.35 -19.92 -8.13
CA TYR A 233 -1.14 -19.72 -9.56
C TYR A 233 -1.26 -20.99 -10.39
N ASP A 234 -1.08 -22.18 -9.77
CA ASP A 234 -1.15 -23.48 -10.46
C ASP A 234 -2.42 -24.28 -10.13
N ASN A 235 -3.34 -23.68 -9.37
CA ASN A 235 -4.63 -24.23 -8.96
C ASN A 235 -4.51 -25.54 -8.14
N ASP A 236 -3.43 -25.71 -7.36
CA ASP A 236 -3.21 -26.91 -6.54
C ASP A 236 -3.91 -26.85 -5.18
N GLY A 237 -4.44 -25.67 -4.80
CA GLY A 237 -5.18 -25.43 -3.56
C GLY A 237 -4.31 -24.95 -2.41
N PHE A 238 -3.03 -24.66 -2.63
CA PHE A 238 -2.15 -24.00 -1.68
C PHE A 238 -1.75 -22.64 -2.23
N GLN A 239 -1.72 -21.63 -1.39
CA GLN A 239 -1.31 -20.30 -1.80
C GLN A 239 0.21 -20.20 -1.95
N ASP A 240 0.65 -19.83 -3.12
CA ASP A 240 2.03 -19.52 -3.47
C ASP A 240 2.37 -18.07 -3.09
N ILE A 241 3.65 -17.70 -3.23
CA ILE A 241 4.11 -16.33 -2.94
C ILE A 241 4.69 -15.70 -4.20
N PHE A 242 4.19 -14.50 -4.51
CA PHE A 242 4.74 -13.64 -5.53
C PHE A 242 5.27 -12.33 -4.94
N LEU A 243 6.48 -11.94 -5.36
CA LEU A 243 7.14 -10.71 -4.90
C LEU A 243 7.73 -9.95 -6.09
N THR A 244 7.72 -8.61 -5.99
CA THR A 244 8.42 -7.75 -6.94
C THR A 244 9.58 -7.04 -6.27
N SER A 245 10.65 -6.77 -7.01
CA SER A 245 11.73 -5.88 -6.61
C SER A 245 11.99 -4.85 -7.70
N ASN A 246 12.15 -3.58 -7.33
CA ASN A 246 12.40 -2.50 -8.30
C ASN A 246 13.88 -2.28 -8.63
N GLY A 247 14.78 -2.96 -7.93
CA GLY A 247 16.21 -2.89 -8.24
C GLY A 247 16.85 -1.51 -8.08
N TRP A 248 16.53 -0.77 -7.02
CA TRP A 248 17.23 0.47 -6.67
C TRP A 248 18.76 0.24 -6.58
N GLY A 249 19.45 0.29 -7.66
CA GLY A 249 20.89 -0.04 -7.75
C GLY A 249 21.20 -0.92 -8.96
N GLY A 250 20.21 -1.27 -9.76
CA GLY A 250 20.37 -2.01 -11.01
C GLY A 250 19.78 -3.41 -10.94
N GLY A 251 18.77 -3.68 -11.77
CA GLY A 251 18.24 -5.01 -12.00
C GLY A 251 17.09 -5.44 -11.10
N GLY A 252 15.92 -4.80 -11.22
CA GLY A 252 14.68 -5.28 -10.61
C GLY A 252 14.34 -6.71 -11.01
N ARG A 253 13.66 -7.45 -10.15
CA ARG A 253 13.33 -8.87 -10.36
C ARG A 253 11.93 -9.18 -9.90
N LEU A 254 11.39 -10.24 -10.48
CA LEU A 254 10.22 -10.94 -9.99
C LEU A 254 10.67 -12.18 -9.23
N PHE A 255 9.89 -12.61 -8.25
CA PHE A 255 10.09 -13.87 -7.53
C PHE A 255 8.76 -14.59 -7.45
N LEU A 256 8.75 -15.85 -7.84
CA LEU A 256 7.63 -16.76 -7.66
C LEU A 256 8.10 -17.98 -6.86
N PHE A 257 7.52 -18.15 -5.69
CA PHE A 257 7.79 -19.26 -4.81
C PHE A 257 6.56 -20.17 -4.78
N ARG A 258 6.71 -21.39 -5.31
CA ARG A 258 5.65 -22.40 -5.24
C ARG A 258 5.58 -23.00 -3.85
N ASN A 259 4.37 -23.13 -3.35
CA ASN A 259 4.06 -23.80 -2.10
C ASN A 259 4.01 -25.33 -2.30
N ASP A 260 4.85 -26.08 -1.63
CA ASP A 260 4.90 -27.54 -1.71
C ASP A 260 4.01 -28.14 -0.61
N GLY A 261 2.70 -28.00 -0.77
CA GLY A 261 1.68 -28.60 0.10
C GLY A 261 1.67 -28.07 1.53
N GLY A 262 1.89 -26.77 1.74
CA GLY A 262 1.91 -26.13 3.06
C GLY A 262 3.13 -26.46 3.91
N LYS A 263 4.21 -27.02 3.32
CA LYS A 263 5.38 -27.51 4.06
C LYS A 263 6.65 -26.71 3.80
N ARG A 264 6.77 -26.12 2.63
CA ARG A 264 7.91 -25.30 2.21
C ARG A 264 7.59 -24.54 0.93
N PHE A 265 8.34 -23.51 0.67
CA PHE A 265 8.33 -22.79 -0.59
C PHE A 265 9.56 -23.12 -1.43
N VAL A 266 9.38 -23.20 -2.75
CA VAL A 266 10.43 -23.50 -3.72
C VAL A 266 10.46 -22.37 -4.75
N ASP A 267 11.62 -21.72 -4.92
CA ASP A 267 11.79 -20.71 -5.97
C ASP A 267 11.67 -21.36 -7.35
N VAL A 268 10.62 -21.00 -8.07
CA VAL A 268 10.33 -21.49 -9.43
C VAL A 268 10.45 -20.39 -10.48
N THR A 269 10.90 -19.19 -10.12
CA THR A 269 10.95 -17.99 -10.95
C THR A 269 11.53 -18.24 -12.34
N ALA A 270 12.73 -18.84 -12.40
CA ALA A 270 13.38 -19.12 -13.67
C ALA A 270 12.64 -20.19 -14.50
N GLY A 271 12.14 -21.24 -13.84
CA GLY A 271 11.36 -22.29 -14.48
C GLY A 271 10.02 -21.80 -14.98
N ALA A 272 9.44 -20.81 -14.33
CA ALA A 272 8.18 -20.17 -14.69
C ALA A 272 8.30 -19.15 -15.85
N GLY A 273 9.51 -18.81 -16.31
CA GLY A 273 9.71 -17.81 -17.36
C GLY A 273 9.66 -16.37 -16.87
N LEU A 274 9.86 -16.12 -15.56
CA LEU A 274 9.80 -14.79 -14.93
C LEU A 274 11.19 -14.23 -14.56
N ALA A 275 12.26 -14.81 -15.09
CA ALA A 275 13.63 -14.45 -14.71
C ALA A 275 14.16 -13.18 -15.38
N GLU A 276 13.49 -12.67 -16.41
CA GLU A 276 13.90 -11.44 -17.08
C GLU A 276 13.89 -10.26 -16.10
N PRO A 277 14.92 -9.39 -16.13
CA PRO A 277 14.95 -8.22 -15.27
C PRO A 277 13.78 -7.27 -15.55
N VAL A 278 13.04 -6.92 -14.50
CA VAL A 278 11.93 -5.95 -14.56
C VAL A 278 12.01 -5.02 -13.36
N ASN A 279 12.07 -3.72 -13.60
CA ASN A 279 11.95 -2.73 -12.54
C ASN A 279 10.48 -2.61 -12.13
N ALA A 280 10.03 -3.52 -11.27
CA ALA A 280 8.63 -3.69 -10.90
C ALA A 280 8.31 -3.02 -9.57
N PHE A 281 7.12 -2.40 -9.49
CA PHE A 281 6.58 -1.83 -8.26
C PHE A 281 5.37 -2.65 -7.80
N GLY A 282 4.18 -2.32 -8.29
CA GLY A 282 2.96 -3.06 -8.01
C GLY A 282 2.72 -4.22 -8.97
N SER A 283 1.85 -5.12 -8.56
CA SER A 283 1.36 -6.23 -9.37
C SER A 283 -0.08 -6.56 -9.00
N SER A 284 -0.80 -7.19 -9.92
CA SER A 284 -2.16 -7.65 -9.68
C SER A 284 -2.45 -8.87 -10.56
N TRP A 285 -3.31 -9.78 -10.06
CA TRP A 285 -3.64 -11.04 -10.69
C TRP A 285 -5.08 -11.07 -11.17
N ALA A 286 -5.33 -11.63 -12.33
CA ALA A 286 -6.66 -11.93 -12.84
C ALA A 286 -6.59 -13.00 -13.93
N ASP A 287 -7.70 -13.66 -14.20
CA ASP A 287 -7.91 -14.51 -15.38
C ASP A 287 -8.44 -13.62 -16.51
N PHE A 288 -7.53 -12.93 -17.24
CA PHE A 288 -7.93 -11.93 -18.24
C PHE A 288 -8.46 -12.52 -19.54
N ASP A 289 -8.13 -13.78 -19.84
CA ASP A 289 -8.59 -14.46 -21.07
C ASP A 289 -9.65 -15.53 -20.79
N ALA A 290 -10.11 -15.66 -19.54
CA ALA A 290 -11.17 -16.54 -19.09
C ALA A 290 -10.88 -18.03 -19.31
N ASP A 291 -9.61 -18.45 -19.16
CA ASP A 291 -9.18 -19.83 -19.34
C ASP A 291 -9.16 -20.67 -18.04
N GLY A 292 -9.50 -20.04 -16.90
CA GLY A 292 -9.55 -20.67 -15.57
C GLY A 292 -8.22 -20.65 -14.82
N ARG A 293 -7.21 -19.94 -15.33
CA ARG A 293 -5.92 -19.71 -14.68
C ARG A 293 -5.72 -18.22 -14.40
N VAL A 294 -5.06 -17.93 -13.32
CA VAL A 294 -4.71 -16.53 -13.01
C VAL A 294 -3.47 -16.11 -13.77
N ASP A 295 -3.53 -14.93 -14.36
CA ASP A 295 -2.47 -14.25 -15.08
C ASP A 295 -1.92 -13.11 -14.24
N LEU A 296 -0.74 -12.60 -14.60
CA LEU A 296 -0.02 -11.60 -13.82
C LEU A 296 0.18 -10.32 -14.63
N ALA A 297 -0.32 -9.19 -14.11
CA ALA A 297 0.08 -7.87 -14.57
C ALA A 297 1.08 -7.23 -13.59
N VAL A 298 2.12 -6.58 -14.14
CA VAL A 298 3.19 -5.94 -13.38
C VAL A 298 3.37 -4.49 -13.82
N ALA A 299 3.31 -3.57 -12.85
CA ALA A 299 3.60 -2.16 -13.04
C ALA A 299 5.13 -1.97 -13.10
N ALA A 300 5.64 -1.55 -14.23
CA ALA A 300 7.07 -1.46 -14.50
C ALA A 300 7.52 -0.03 -14.86
N GLY A 301 8.83 0.24 -14.82
CA GLY A 301 9.43 1.45 -15.38
C GLY A 301 9.48 2.67 -14.47
N ILE A 302 9.15 2.57 -13.19
CA ILE A 302 9.14 3.72 -12.26
C ILE A 302 10.50 4.42 -12.18
N ILE A 303 11.59 3.67 -12.22
CA ILE A 303 12.97 4.19 -12.13
C ILE A 303 13.70 4.16 -13.47
N ASP A 304 13.01 3.91 -14.58
CA ASP A 304 13.61 3.89 -15.89
C ASP A 304 14.05 5.31 -16.30
N PRO A 305 15.33 5.53 -16.62
CA PRO A 305 15.84 6.84 -17.00
C PRO A 305 15.30 7.32 -18.38
N GLU A 306 14.85 6.39 -19.23
CA GLU A 306 14.32 6.69 -20.57
C GLU A 306 12.83 7.07 -20.58
N GLY A 307 12.21 7.25 -19.40
CA GLY A 307 10.83 7.76 -19.29
C GLY A 307 9.78 6.69 -19.05
N GLY A 308 10.17 5.53 -18.54
CA GLY A 308 9.27 4.45 -18.14
C GLY A 308 9.31 3.23 -19.07
N ASP A 309 8.60 2.20 -18.67
CA ASP A 309 8.40 0.95 -19.43
C ASP A 309 6.90 0.79 -19.73
N ARG A 310 6.50 -0.29 -20.42
CA ARG A 310 5.11 -0.72 -20.56
C ARG A 310 4.67 -1.59 -19.36
N ILE A 311 3.38 -1.74 -19.18
CA ILE A 311 2.84 -2.76 -18.28
C ILE A 311 3.26 -4.13 -18.84
N ARG A 312 3.83 -4.97 -17.97
CA ARG A 312 4.14 -6.36 -18.33
C ARG A 312 2.95 -7.23 -17.99
N LEU A 313 2.43 -7.94 -18.99
CA LEU A 313 1.34 -8.89 -18.83
C LEU A 313 1.85 -10.30 -19.13
N TYR A 314 1.80 -11.16 -18.13
CA TYR A 314 2.26 -12.54 -18.20
C TYR A 314 1.06 -13.48 -18.18
N GLN A 315 0.79 -14.09 -19.34
CA GLN A 315 -0.25 -15.11 -19.49
C GLN A 315 0.21 -16.45 -18.91
N ASN A 316 -0.58 -17.05 -18.07
CA ASN A 316 -0.34 -18.37 -17.48
C ASN A 316 -0.62 -19.46 -18.51
N GLN A 317 0.44 -20.14 -18.96
CA GLN A 317 0.36 -21.22 -19.97
C GLN A 317 -0.06 -22.58 -19.39
N GLY A 318 -0.34 -22.64 -18.06
CA GLY A 318 -0.42 -23.90 -17.33
C GLY A 318 0.96 -24.53 -17.14
N ASN A 319 1.00 -25.66 -16.43
CA ASN A 319 2.25 -26.35 -16.10
C ASN A 319 3.31 -25.46 -15.41
N GLY A 320 2.89 -24.44 -14.69
CA GLY A 320 3.75 -23.52 -13.94
C GLY A 320 4.56 -22.56 -14.81
N LYS A 321 4.12 -22.25 -16.03
CA LYS A 321 4.83 -21.37 -16.97
C LYS A 321 4.01 -20.15 -17.34
N PHE A 322 4.71 -19.03 -17.51
CA PHE A 322 4.15 -17.78 -17.98
C PHE A 322 4.82 -17.31 -19.30
N ARG A 323 4.05 -16.63 -20.14
CA ARG A 323 4.52 -15.98 -21.36
C ARG A 323 4.17 -14.50 -21.28
N GLU A 324 5.15 -13.62 -21.48
CA GLU A 324 4.91 -12.19 -21.55
C GLU A 324 4.17 -11.85 -22.85
N VAL A 325 3.01 -11.22 -22.74
CA VAL A 325 2.09 -10.92 -23.85
C VAL A 325 1.64 -9.46 -23.92
N GLY A 326 2.15 -8.57 -23.07
CA GLY A 326 1.64 -7.22 -22.93
C GLY A 326 1.64 -6.39 -24.19
N GLU A 327 2.68 -6.54 -25.06
CA GLU A 327 2.73 -5.86 -26.34
C GLU A 327 1.70 -6.42 -27.31
N GLU A 328 1.59 -7.76 -27.41
CA GLU A 328 0.58 -8.44 -28.24
C GLU A 328 -0.84 -8.11 -27.77
N ALA A 329 -1.01 -7.94 -26.46
CA ALA A 329 -2.28 -7.57 -25.83
C ALA A 329 -2.65 -6.09 -25.97
N GLY A 330 -1.81 -5.26 -26.60
CA GLY A 330 -2.11 -3.83 -26.79
C GLY A 330 -1.67 -2.91 -25.66
N LEU A 331 -1.02 -3.43 -24.59
CA LEU A 331 -0.48 -2.63 -23.48
C LEU A 331 0.88 -2.02 -23.86
N THR A 332 0.91 -1.21 -24.89
CA THR A 332 2.16 -0.68 -25.50
C THR A 332 2.60 0.66 -24.92
N GLN A 333 1.77 1.29 -24.12
CA GLN A 333 2.06 2.62 -23.56
C GLN A 333 3.22 2.57 -22.57
N LYS A 334 4.20 3.45 -22.76
CA LYS A 334 5.30 3.66 -21.82
C LYS A 334 4.94 4.74 -20.81
N ALA A 335 5.07 4.42 -19.54
CA ALA A 335 4.89 5.35 -18.43
C ALA A 335 5.67 4.84 -17.19
N ARG A 336 5.70 5.63 -16.14
CA ARG A 336 6.23 5.24 -14.84
C ARG A 336 5.13 4.59 -14.02
N TRP A 337 4.84 3.33 -14.32
CA TRP A 337 3.75 2.60 -13.69
C TRP A 337 4.06 2.31 -12.22
N ILE A 338 3.05 2.53 -11.36
CA ILE A 338 3.16 2.33 -9.91
C ILE A 338 2.35 1.11 -9.47
N SER A 339 1.07 1.06 -9.84
CA SER A 339 0.14 0.06 -9.33
C SER A 339 -0.97 -0.24 -10.32
N LEU A 340 -1.66 -1.35 -10.09
CA LEU A 340 -2.68 -1.93 -10.94
C LEU A 340 -3.79 -2.52 -10.08
N CYS A 341 -5.02 -2.54 -10.59
CA CYS A 341 -6.09 -3.41 -10.11
C CYS A 341 -6.97 -3.86 -11.27
N TRP A 342 -7.53 -5.06 -11.13
CA TRP A 342 -8.44 -5.65 -12.08
C TRP A 342 -9.88 -5.50 -11.64
N GLY A 343 -10.81 -5.43 -12.60
CA GLY A 343 -12.24 -5.42 -12.36
C GLY A 343 -13.04 -5.32 -13.65
N ASP A 344 -14.20 -5.94 -13.70
CA ASP A 344 -15.17 -5.82 -14.78
C ASP A 344 -16.00 -4.54 -14.55
N TYR A 345 -15.51 -3.39 -15.06
CA TYR A 345 -16.14 -2.10 -14.78
C TYR A 345 -17.37 -1.82 -15.64
N ASP A 346 -17.47 -2.41 -16.84
CA ASP A 346 -18.59 -2.19 -17.75
C ASP A 346 -19.62 -3.33 -17.72
N GLY A 347 -19.39 -4.36 -16.90
CA GLY A 347 -20.33 -5.46 -16.67
C GLY A 347 -20.42 -6.45 -17.82
N ASP A 348 -19.39 -6.53 -18.67
CA ASP A 348 -19.39 -7.40 -19.84
C ASP A 348 -18.83 -8.82 -19.56
N GLY A 349 -18.41 -9.06 -18.31
CA GLY A 349 -17.89 -10.34 -17.82
C GLY A 349 -16.41 -10.56 -18.07
N ARG A 350 -15.67 -9.54 -18.53
CA ARG A 350 -14.22 -9.59 -18.73
C ARG A 350 -13.51 -8.70 -17.72
N GLN A 351 -12.31 -9.10 -17.32
CA GLN A 351 -11.50 -8.32 -16.41
C GLN A 351 -10.78 -7.20 -17.15
N ASP A 352 -11.09 -5.95 -16.79
CA ASP A 352 -10.44 -4.74 -17.25
C ASP A 352 -9.32 -4.32 -16.31
N LEU A 353 -8.41 -3.46 -16.75
CA LEU A 353 -7.25 -3.07 -15.97
C LEU A 353 -7.24 -1.56 -15.71
N LEU A 354 -7.37 -1.18 -14.44
CA LEU A 354 -7.10 0.18 -13.98
C LEU A 354 -5.65 0.27 -13.51
N ALA A 355 -4.88 1.14 -14.14
CA ALA A 355 -3.46 1.31 -13.88
C ALA A 355 -3.14 2.74 -13.49
N THR A 356 -2.14 2.93 -12.63
CA THR A 356 -1.69 4.25 -12.20
C THR A 356 -0.25 4.51 -12.60
N SER A 357 -0.01 5.73 -13.05
CA SER A 357 1.31 6.20 -13.45
C SER A 357 1.72 7.42 -12.64
N PHE A 358 2.97 7.42 -12.17
CA PHE A 358 3.54 8.53 -11.41
C PHE A 358 3.60 9.84 -12.22
N ASP A 359 3.72 9.76 -13.52
CA ASP A 359 3.95 10.93 -14.39
C ASP A 359 2.77 11.30 -15.29
N ARG A 360 1.75 10.44 -15.39
CA ARG A 360 0.64 10.63 -16.34
C ARG A 360 -0.76 10.42 -15.77
N GLY A 361 -0.87 10.07 -14.47
CA GLY A 361 -2.14 9.81 -13.80
C GLY A 361 -2.72 8.42 -14.05
N PRO A 362 -4.04 8.22 -13.84
CA PRO A 362 -4.69 6.94 -14.04
C PRO A 362 -4.98 6.65 -15.50
N PHE A 363 -4.97 5.35 -15.82
CA PHE A 363 -5.35 4.78 -17.11
C PHE A 363 -6.35 3.65 -16.91
N LEU A 364 -7.31 3.54 -17.80
CA LEU A 364 -8.25 2.44 -17.86
C LEU A 364 -8.10 1.71 -19.21
N PHE A 365 -7.74 0.44 -19.12
CA PHE A 365 -7.61 -0.43 -20.29
C PHE A 365 -8.78 -1.42 -20.31
N ARG A 366 -9.67 -1.26 -21.27
CA ARG A 366 -10.79 -2.15 -21.48
C ARG A 366 -10.38 -3.44 -22.17
N ASN A 367 -10.76 -4.57 -21.64
CA ASN A 367 -10.58 -5.88 -22.26
C ASN A 367 -11.62 -6.08 -23.36
N THR A 368 -11.20 -6.02 -24.61
CA THR A 368 -12.08 -6.18 -25.78
C THR A 368 -12.33 -7.65 -26.15
N GLY A 369 -11.83 -8.57 -25.35
CA GLY A 369 -11.86 -10.01 -25.57
C GLY A 369 -10.65 -10.51 -26.37
N ARG A 370 -10.48 -11.82 -26.42
CA ARG A 370 -9.33 -12.49 -27.05
C ARG A 370 -7.97 -12.03 -26.55
N GLY A 371 -7.90 -11.59 -25.29
CA GLY A 371 -6.67 -11.14 -24.65
C GLY A 371 -6.15 -9.80 -25.15
N HIS A 372 -7.01 -8.94 -25.71
CA HIS A 372 -6.60 -7.62 -26.23
C HIS A 372 -7.24 -6.48 -25.43
N PHE A 373 -6.43 -5.45 -25.13
CA PHE A 373 -6.83 -4.27 -24.35
C PHE A 373 -6.78 -3.00 -25.18
N GLU A 374 -7.71 -2.09 -24.89
CA GLU A 374 -7.82 -0.77 -25.50
C GLU A 374 -7.78 0.31 -24.42
N ASP A 375 -6.93 1.34 -24.58
CA ASP A 375 -6.92 2.51 -23.68
C ASP A 375 -8.18 3.34 -23.89
N VAL A 376 -9.11 3.25 -22.94
CA VAL A 376 -10.36 4.00 -22.93
C VAL A 376 -10.36 5.15 -21.90
N SER A 377 -9.22 5.46 -21.28
CA SER A 377 -9.09 6.40 -20.17
C SER A 377 -9.77 7.75 -20.41
N ALA A 378 -9.56 8.32 -21.61
CA ALA A 378 -10.15 9.60 -21.97
C ALA A 378 -11.65 9.49 -22.25
N ALA A 379 -12.07 8.46 -22.99
CA ALA A 379 -13.49 8.20 -23.31
C ALA A 379 -14.31 7.87 -22.07
N ALA A 380 -13.72 7.09 -21.16
CA ALA A 380 -14.34 6.73 -19.90
C ALA A 380 -14.32 7.87 -18.86
N GLY A 381 -13.66 9.00 -19.10
CA GLY A 381 -13.63 10.14 -18.18
C GLY A 381 -12.73 9.94 -16.94
N ILE A 382 -11.85 8.93 -16.96
CA ILE A 382 -10.89 8.66 -15.85
C ILE A 382 -9.61 9.49 -16.01
N ARG A 383 -9.26 9.90 -17.24
CA ARG A 383 -8.01 10.56 -17.52
C ARG A 383 -7.86 11.86 -16.74
N THR A 384 -6.85 11.91 -15.88
CA THR A 384 -6.51 13.09 -15.07
C THR A 384 -4.99 13.17 -14.97
N GLU A 385 -4.41 14.30 -15.40
CA GLU A 385 -2.97 14.52 -15.25
C GLU A 385 -2.63 14.73 -13.78
N CYS A 386 -1.98 13.76 -13.18
CA CYS A 386 -1.60 13.77 -11.77
C CYS A 386 -0.49 12.75 -11.48
N HIS A 387 0.10 12.83 -10.30
CA HIS A 387 0.93 11.77 -9.75
C HIS A 387 0.04 10.74 -9.08
N ALA A 388 -0.41 9.75 -9.82
CA ALA A 388 -1.26 8.68 -9.31
C ALA A 388 -0.41 7.54 -8.72
N TYR A 389 -0.83 7.03 -7.56
CA TYR A 389 -0.13 5.96 -6.86
C TYR A 389 -0.90 4.64 -6.90
N THR A 390 -1.98 4.54 -6.17
CA THR A 390 -2.68 3.25 -6.06
C THR A 390 -4.14 3.36 -6.47
N PRO A 391 -4.60 2.49 -7.36
CA PRO A 391 -6.00 2.38 -7.74
C PRO A 391 -6.73 1.36 -6.88
N ASN A 392 -8.02 1.53 -6.71
CA ASN A 392 -8.93 0.53 -6.16
C ASN A 392 -10.24 0.56 -6.95
N PHE A 393 -10.77 -0.61 -7.29
CA PHE A 393 -12.16 -0.78 -7.68
C PHE A 393 -12.98 -1.24 -6.46
N PHE A 394 -14.16 -0.67 -6.27
CA PHE A 394 -15.11 -1.03 -5.22
C PHE A 394 -16.51 -0.51 -5.58
N ASP A 395 -17.52 -0.92 -4.86
CA ASP A 395 -18.90 -0.45 -5.07
C ASP A 395 -19.22 0.62 -4.00
N LEU A 396 -19.18 1.88 -4.41
CA LEU A 396 -19.31 3.05 -3.53
C LEU A 396 -20.67 3.11 -2.83
N ASP A 397 -21.74 2.76 -3.54
CA ASP A 397 -23.12 2.98 -3.12
C ASP A 397 -24.01 1.72 -3.18
N ASN A 398 -23.41 0.56 -3.35
CA ASN A 398 -24.06 -0.75 -3.45
C ASN A 398 -25.06 -0.83 -4.62
N ASP A 399 -24.73 -0.20 -5.75
CA ASP A 399 -25.54 -0.28 -6.97
C ASP A 399 -25.15 -1.48 -7.88
N GLY A 400 -24.12 -2.22 -7.49
CA GLY A 400 -23.64 -3.42 -8.17
C GLY A 400 -22.67 -3.15 -9.30
N ARG A 401 -22.17 -1.93 -9.45
CA ARG A 401 -21.12 -1.51 -10.41
C ARG A 401 -19.83 -1.17 -9.68
N LEU A 402 -18.71 -1.36 -10.34
CA LEU A 402 -17.41 -0.97 -9.82
C LEU A 402 -17.15 0.51 -10.06
N ASP A 403 -17.03 1.25 -8.98
CA ASP A 403 -16.49 2.60 -8.93
C ASP A 403 -14.96 2.56 -8.77
N ALA A 404 -14.29 3.70 -8.92
CA ALA A 404 -12.84 3.74 -8.83
C ALA A 404 -12.35 4.81 -7.87
N PHE A 405 -11.42 4.43 -7.00
CA PHE A 405 -10.64 5.36 -6.19
C PHE A 405 -9.17 5.33 -6.61
N VAL A 406 -8.57 6.51 -6.73
CA VAL A 406 -7.15 6.65 -7.06
C VAL A 406 -6.47 7.53 -6.03
N ALA A 407 -5.54 6.95 -5.30
CA ALA A 407 -4.66 7.70 -4.40
C ALA A 407 -3.67 8.53 -5.22
N THR A 408 -3.50 9.78 -4.85
CA THR A 408 -2.59 10.70 -5.52
C THR A 408 -1.56 11.27 -4.58
N TYR A 409 -0.43 11.64 -5.15
CA TYR A 409 0.66 12.28 -4.43
C TYR A 409 0.82 13.73 -4.91
N PRO A 410 0.78 14.74 -4.01
CA PRO A 410 0.90 16.12 -4.41
C PRO A 410 2.30 16.45 -4.92
N HIS A 411 2.36 17.13 -6.06
CA HIS A 411 3.61 17.52 -6.71
C HIS A 411 4.18 18.84 -6.18
N ALA A 412 3.36 19.72 -5.63
CA ALA A 412 3.79 21.06 -5.23
C ALA A 412 4.31 21.07 -3.79
N ASP A 413 4.92 22.17 -3.40
CA ASP A 413 5.39 22.44 -2.04
C ASP A 413 4.32 22.07 -0.99
N PHE A 414 4.39 20.85 -0.51
CA PHE A 414 3.44 20.28 0.46
C PHE A 414 3.42 21.11 1.74
N MET A 415 4.54 21.67 2.15
CA MET A 415 4.62 22.48 3.36
C MET A 415 3.86 23.79 3.20
N ALA A 416 3.91 24.41 2.01
CA ALA A 416 3.08 25.59 1.73
C ALA A 416 1.59 25.21 1.72
N MET A 417 1.23 24.06 1.14
CA MET A 417 -0.15 23.59 1.16
C MET A 417 -0.64 23.27 2.57
N LEU A 418 0.17 22.57 3.37
CA LEU A 418 -0.14 22.29 4.77
C LEU A 418 -0.30 23.59 5.57
N GLY A 419 0.59 24.56 5.34
CA GLY A 419 0.51 25.89 5.94
C GLY A 419 -0.81 26.57 5.65
N ASN A 420 -1.21 26.60 4.40
CA ASN A 420 -2.48 27.16 3.99
C ASN A 420 -3.68 26.43 4.61
N LYS A 421 -3.67 25.07 4.62
CA LYS A 421 -4.71 24.27 5.26
C LYS A 421 -4.83 24.58 6.76
N LEU A 422 -3.71 24.66 7.47
CA LEU A 422 -3.70 24.91 8.92
C LEU A 422 -4.06 26.35 9.28
N SER A 423 -3.76 27.32 8.41
CA SER A 423 -4.12 28.73 8.59
C SER A 423 -5.55 29.07 8.13
N GLY A 424 -6.24 28.15 7.47
CA GLY A 424 -7.53 28.38 6.85
C GLY A 424 -7.47 29.23 5.57
N ALA A 425 -6.29 29.45 5.01
CA ALA A 425 -6.13 30.13 3.74
C ALA A 425 -6.61 29.26 2.56
N ALA A 426 -7.13 29.92 1.52
CA ALA A 426 -7.50 29.22 0.29
C ALA A 426 -6.25 28.59 -0.35
N VAL A 427 -6.32 27.29 -0.58
CA VAL A 427 -5.24 26.55 -1.26
C VAL A 427 -5.64 26.40 -2.72
N PRO A 428 -4.83 26.85 -3.67
CA PRO A 428 -5.06 26.47 -5.06
C PRO A 428 -4.94 24.95 -5.16
N PRO A 429 -5.86 24.27 -5.86
CA PRO A 429 -5.93 22.85 -5.88
C PRO A 429 -4.80 22.21 -6.71
N PRO A 430 -3.75 21.68 -6.11
CA PRO A 430 -3.03 20.60 -6.74
C PRO A 430 -3.63 19.29 -6.26
N GLN A 431 -3.63 18.37 -7.05
CA GLN A 431 -4.00 16.96 -6.95
C GLN A 431 -4.62 16.51 -5.62
N ARG A 432 -5.95 16.46 -5.60
CA ARG A 432 -6.73 15.78 -4.58
C ARG A 432 -6.73 14.27 -4.89
N GLN A 433 -7.02 13.46 -3.89
CA GLN A 433 -7.42 12.08 -4.15
C GLN A 433 -8.57 12.07 -5.17
N LEU A 434 -8.68 11.04 -5.99
CA LEU A 434 -9.69 10.98 -7.03
C LEU A 434 -10.70 9.87 -6.73
N LEU A 435 -11.98 10.21 -6.69
CA LEU A 435 -13.08 9.27 -6.60
C LEU A 435 -13.97 9.41 -7.83
N PHE A 436 -14.16 8.31 -8.53
CA PHE A 436 -14.93 8.23 -9.77
C PHE A 436 -16.12 7.30 -9.57
N ARG A 437 -17.32 7.81 -9.78
CA ARG A 437 -18.54 7.02 -9.80
C ARG A 437 -18.83 6.51 -11.20
N ASN A 438 -19.16 5.23 -11.32
CA ASN A 438 -19.53 4.58 -12.56
C ASN A 438 -20.94 4.95 -13.00
N ASN A 439 -21.11 5.48 -14.19
CA ASN A 439 -22.41 5.89 -14.73
C ASN A 439 -23.24 4.70 -15.28
N GLY A 440 -22.65 3.51 -15.42
CA GLY A 440 -23.31 2.31 -15.99
C GLY A 440 -23.39 2.28 -17.50
N ASP A 441 -22.69 3.19 -18.18
CA ASP A 441 -22.64 3.29 -19.65
C ASP A 441 -21.20 3.19 -20.20
N GLY A 442 -20.28 2.65 -19.36
CA GLY A 442 -18.86 2.56 -19.68
C GLY A 442 -18.08 3.83 -19.39
N THR A 443 -18.71 4.83 -18.74
CA THR A 443 -18.05 6.08 -18.34
C THR A 443 -18.11 6.31 -16.84
N PHE A 444 -17.22 7.20 -16.37
CA PHE A 444 -17.14 7.59 -14.96
C PHE A 444 -17.32 9.09 -14.81
N ARG A 445 -17.83 9.50 -13.67
CA ARG A 445 -17.92 10.89 -13.22
C ARG A 445 -17.05 11.09 -11.98
N ASN A 446 -16.18 12.08 -12.00
CA ASN A 446 -15.41 12.46 -10.82
C ASN A 446 -16.35 13.06 -9.76
N VAL A 447 -16.44 12.42 -8.61
CA VAL A 447 -17.31 12.80 -7.48
C VAL A 447 -16.53 13.20 -6.22
N THR A 448 -15.22 13.40 -6.32
CA THR A 448 -14.33 13.67 -5.18
C THR A 448 -14.82 14.83 -4.30
N GLU A 449 -15.27 15.93 -4.91
CA GLU A 449 -15.78 17.08 -4.17
C GLU A 449 -17.13 16.83 -3.52
N GLU A 450 -18.03 16.18 -4.24
CA GLU A 450 -19.37 15.82 -3.77
C GLU A 450 -19.30 14.82 -2.62
N ALA A 451 -18.31 13.92 -2.67
CA ALA A 451 -18.02 12.92 -1.66
C ALA A 451 -17.28 13.49 -0.43
N GLU A 452 -16.97 14.78 -0.41
CA GLU A 452 -16.27 15.45 0.70
C GLU A 452 -14.87 14.90 1.01
N ILE A 453 -14.21 14.21 0.05
CA ILE A 453 -12.82 13.78 0.18
C ILE A 453 -11.90 15.00 -0.04
N THR A 454 -11.83 15.87 0.95
CA THR A 454 -11.28 17.24 0.82
C THR A 454 -9.85 17.38 1.35
N GLY A 455 -9.21 16.29 1.73
CA GLY A 455 -7.86 16.35 2.31
C GLY A 455 -6.75 16.47 1.25
N TRP A 456 -5.65 17.08 1.67
CA TRP A 456 -4.35 17.03 0.99
C TRP A 456 -3.50 16.01 1.70
N TYR A 457 -3.14 14.94 1.04
CA TYR A 457 -2.38 13.85 1.64
C TYR A 457 -1.31 13.38 0.65
N GLY A 458 -0.10 13.16 1.13
CA GLY A 458 0.93 12.45 0.38
C GLY A 458 0.62 10.96 0.39
N ALA A 459 -0.45 10.55 -0.30
CA ALA A 459 -0.88 9.17 -0.30
C ALA A 459 -0.03 8.33 -1.26
N MET A 460 0.68 7.34 -0.72
CA MET A 460 1.45 6.36 -1.47
C MET A 460 0.71 5.04 -1.60
N SER A 461 -0.30 4.82 -0.77
CA SER A 461 -1.15 3.64 -0.86
C SER A 461 -2.59 3.95 -0.44
N SER A 462 -3.51 3.14 -0.88
CA SER A 462 -4.89 3.13 -0.46
C SER A 462 -5.43 1.71 -0.42
N GLN A 463 -6.38 1.48 0.48
CA GLN A 463 -7.17 0.25 0.56
C GLN A 463 -8.60 0.58 0.92
N VAL A 464 -9.50 -0.30 0.52
CA VAL A 464 -10.94 -0.21 0.81
C VAL A 464 -11.37 -1.41 1.64
N ALA A 465 -12.22 -1.19 2.63
CA ALA A 465 -12.75 -2.24 3.49
C ALA A 465 -13.97 -1.74 4.28
N ASP A 466 -14.94 -2.60 4.53
CA ASP A 466 -16.07 -2.32 5.42
C ASP A 466 -15.66 -2.56 6.88
N LEU A 467 -15.23 -1.49 7.56
CA LEU A 467 -14.65 -1.56 8.91
C LEU A 467 -15.69 -1.50 10.03
N ASP A 468 -16.86 -0.99 9.76
CA ASP A 468 -17.94 -0.92 10.74
C ASP A 468 -19.10 -1.92 10.49
N ASN A 469 -18.94 -2.79 9.50
CA ASN A 469 -19.90 -3.81 9.11
C ASN A 469 -21.27 -3.23 8.73
N ASP A 470 -21.32 -2.00 8.21
CA ASP A 470 -22.58 -1.39 7.76
C ASP A 470 -22.93 -1.72 6.30
N GLY A 471 -22.00 -2.37 5.58
CA GLY A 471 -22.11 -2.82 4.19
C GLY A 471 -21.57 -1.82 3.17
N PHE A 472 -21.07 -0.65 3.60
CA PHE A 472 -20.36 0.30 2.74
C PHE A 472 -18.87 0.29 3.09
N GLU A 473 -18.00 0.49 2.11
CA GLU A 473 -16.56 0.42 2.32
C GLU A 473 -15.97 1.79 2.67
N GLU A 474 -15.11 1.79 3.69
CA GLU A 474 -14.23 2.89 4.03
C GLU A 474 -13.02 2.92 3.09
N ILE A 475 -12.46 4.10 2.91
CA ILE A 475 -11.19 4.31 2.21
C ILE A 475 -10.12 4.68 3.22
N LEU A 476 -9.07 3.86 3.33
CA LEU A 476 -7.88 4.16 4.13
C LEU A 476 -6.73 4.58 3.24
N LEU A 477 -6.03 5.68 3.61
CA LEU A 477 -4.82 6.13 2.93
C LEU A 477 -3.57 5.82 3.72
N GLY A 478 -2.59 5.21 3.06
CA GLY A 478 -1.22 5.12 3.50
C GLY A 478 -0.45 6.36 3.08
N THR A 479 -0.31 7.30 4.01
CA THR A 479 0.32 8.58 3.77
C THR A 479 1.76 8.60 4.25
N GLY A 480 2.51 9.57 3.79
CA GLY A 480 3.87 9.86 4.17
C GLY A 480 4.66 10.38 2.97
N ASN A 481 5.64 11.24 3.23
CA ASN A 481 6.48 11.74 2.17
C ASN A 481 7.84 11.04 2.21
N PRO A 482 8.43 10.66 1.05
CA PRO A 482 9.81 10.21 0.98
C PRO A 482 10.81 11.26 1.49
N GLU A 483 10.47 12.53 1.48
CA GLU A 483 11.22 13.55 2.22
C GLU A 483 11.02 13.37 3.72
N LEU A 484 12.10 13.20 4.43
CA LEU A 484 12.25 12.57 5.75
C LEU A 484 11.60 13.27 6.94
N ASP A 485 11.09 14.45 6.77
CA ASP A 485 10.60 15.32 7.83
C ASP A 485 9.07 15.38 7.95
N TRP A 486 8.33 14.54 7.20
CA TRP A 486 6.88 14.63 7.15
C TRP A 486 6.18 13.47 7.81
N CYS A 487 5.51 13.79 8.90
CA CYS A 487 4.57 12.92 9.55
C CYS A 487 3.14 13.38 9.25
N GLU A 488 2.39 12.55 8.54
CA GLU A 488 1.00 12.76 8.23
C GLU A 488 0.08 11.80 8.96
N PRO A 489 -1.13 12.24 9.36
CA PRO A 489 -2.15 11.31 9.82
C PRO A 489 -2.54 10.35 8.69
N LYS A 490 -3.02 9.18 9.04
CA LYS A 490 -3.56 8.18 8.12
C LYS A 490 -5.07 8.37 8.05
N PRO A 491 -5.61 9.12 7.06
CA PRO A 491 -7.06 9.32 7.01
C PRO A 491 -7.78 8.00 6.79
N VAL A 492 -8.88 7.86 7.49
CA VAL A 492 -9.87 6.81 7.32
C VAL A 492 -11.16 7.50 6.92
N PHE A 493 -11.47 7.50 5.66
CA PHE A 493 -12.68 8.10 5.13
C PHE A 493 -13.83 7.09 5.28
N ARG A 494 -14.67 7.31 6.30
CA ARG A 494 -15.87 6.51 6.52
C ARG A 494 -16.95 6.91 5.53
N ASN A 495 -17.50 5.92 4.82
CA ASN A 495 -18.65 6.05 3.94
C ASN A 495 -19.94 6.06 4.77
N ASP A 496 -20.79 7.05 4.59
CA ASP A 496 -22.08 7.12 5.31
C ASP A 496 -23.23 6.45 4.56
N GLY A 497 -22.95 5.81 3.43
CA GLY A 497 -23.93 5.18 2.56
C GLY A 497 -24.72 6.15 1.67
N SER A 498 -24.47 7.45 1.77
CA SER A 498 -25.04 8.46 0.86
C SER A 498 -24.06 8.87 -0.26
N GLY A 499 -22.87 8.27 -0.29
CA GLY A 499 -21.77 8.64 -1.17
C GLY A 499 -20.90 9.79 -0.62
N ARG A 500 -21.07 10.14 0.66
CA ARG A 500 -20.22 11.11 1.38
C ARG A 500 -19.32 10.42 2.36
N PHE A 501 -18.13 11.01 2.56
CA PHE A 501 -17.11 10.49 3.44
C PHE A 501 -16.74 11.49 4.53
N ALA A 502 -16.38 10.95 5.69
CA ALA A 502 -15.86 11.73 6.80
C ALA A 502 -14.58 11.08 7.34
N ASP A 503 -13.54 11.87 7.59
CA ASP A 503 -12.30 11.36 8.20
C ASP A 503 -12.53 11.03 9.68
N VAL A 504 -12.48 9.75 10.01
CA VAL A 504 -12.67 9.20 11.36
C VAL A 504 -11.36 8.70 11.99
N ALA A 505 -10.21 8.91 11.37
CA ALA A 505 -8.93 8.32 11.80
C ALA A 505 -8.61 8.57 13.28
N ALA A 506 -8.74 9.80 13.74
CA ALA A 506 -8.45 10.15 15.12
C ALA A 506 -9.40 9.46 16.11
N SER A 507 -10.68 9.39 15.78
CA SER A 507 -11.71 8.81 16.65
C SER A 507 -11.73 7.29 16.61
N CYS A 508 -11.39 6.66 15.47
CA CYS A 508 -11.26 5.21 15.38
C CYS A 508 -9.97 4.68 16.04
N GLY A 509 -9.01 5.54 16.36
CA GLY A 509 -7.78 5.16 17.05
C GLY A 509 -6.59 4.91 16.13
N LEU A 510 -6.68 5.20 14.83
CA LEU A 510 -5.53 5.13 13.92
C LEU A 510 -4.68 6.40 14.03
N VAL A 511 -3.96 6.52 15.14
CA VAL A 511 -3.12 7.69 15.44
C VAL A 511 -1.66 7.33 15.21
N HIS A 512 -1.27 7.21 13.96
CA HIS A 512 0.13 6.99 13.57
C HIS A 512 0.55 7.96 12.47
N TYR A 513 1.78 8.47 12.56
CA TYR A 513 2.26 9.55 11.68
C TYR A 513 3.46 9.16 10.82
N GLY A 514 3.99 7.95 10.97
CA GLY A 514 5.06 7.43 10.12
C GLY A 514 4.55 7.07 8.73
N MET A 515 5.46 6.87 7.78
CA MET A 515 5.12 6.45 6.42
C MET A 515 4.49 5.07 6.43
N LEU A 516 3.35 4.92 5.78
CA LEU A 516 2.63 3.66 5.61
C LEU A 516 2.55 3.33 4.11
N HIS A 517 3.17 2.23 3.72
CA HIS A 517 3.16 1.76 2.34
C HIS A 517 2.20 0.60 2.14
N GLY A 518 2.54 -0.59 2.64
CA GLY A 518 1.68 -1.76 2.54
C GLY A 518 0.57 -1.76 3.59
N MET A 519 -0.65 -2.00 3.15
CA MET A 519 -1.82 -2.14 4.01
C MET A 519 -2.63 -3.32 3.54
N ALA A 520 -3.13 -4.11 4.49
CA ALA A 520 -3.99 -5.22 4.16
C ALA A 520 -4.98 -5.51 5.31
N PHE A 521 -6.20 -5.90 4.96
CA PHE A 521 -7.28 -6.19 5.89
C PHE A 521 -7.63 -7.68 5.90
N ALA A 522 -7.88 -8.21 7.10
CA ALA A 522 -8.42 -9.55 7.32
C ALA A 522 -9.13 -9.66 8.68
N ASP A 523 -10.05 -10.59 8.82
CA ASP A 523 -10.56 -11.03 10.11
C ASP A 523 -9.69 -12.16 10.66
N TYR A 524 -8.48 -11.81 11.12
CA TYR A 524 -7.45 -12.76 11.53
C TYR A 524 -7.76 -13.48 12.84
N ASP A 525 -8.63 -12.92 13.68
CA ASP A 525 -9.02 -13.46 14.99
C ASP A 525 -10.43 -14.08 14.98
N ASN A 526 -11.04 -14.19 13.80
CA ASN A 526 -12.38 -14.75 13.59
C ASN A 526 -13.47 -14.06 14.44
N SER A 527 -13.34 -12.75 14.60
CA SER A 527 -14.29 -11.92 15.35
C SER A 527 -15.46 -11.43 14.50
N GLY A 528 -15.37 -11.56 13.18
CA GLY A 528 -16.30 -10.96 12.22
C GLY A 528 -16.02 -9.47 11.98
N ASN A 529 -14.81 -8.99 12.28
CA ASN A 529 -14.42 -7.61 12.06
C ASN A 529 -13.05 -7.54 11.36
N LEU A 530 -12.98 -6.82 10.25
CA LEU A 530 -11.73 -6.65 9.52
C LEU A 530 -10.73 -5.83 10.31
N SER A 531 -9.56 -6.38 10.56
CA SER A 531 -8.43 -5.78 11.23
C SER A 531 -7.38 -5.33 10.21
N LEU A 532 -6.56 -4.32 10.56
CA LEU A 532 -5.56 -3.72 9.69
C LEU A 532 -4.16 -4.19 10.07
N PHE A 533 -3.44 -4.78 9.13
CA PHE A 533 -1.97 -4.83 9.17
C PHE A 533 -1.38 -3.69 8.35
N GLY A 534 -0.43 -2.95 8.93
CA GLY A 534 0.28 -1.85 8.29
C GLY A 534 1.79 -2.07 8.26
N SER A 535 2.38 -2.05 7.06
CA SER A 535 3.82 -2.11 6.83
C SER A 535 4.38 -0.69 6.77
N PHE A 536 4.87 -0.23 7.92
CA PHE A 536 5.41 1.12 8.08
C PHE A 536 6.89 1.18 7.74
N GLY A 537 7.34 2.34 7.27
CA GLY A 537 8.73 2.64 6.95
C GLY A 537 8.85 3.44 5.66
N GLY A 538 9.87 4.28 5.57
CA GLY A 538 10.13 5.13 4.42
C GLY A 538 11.13 4.53 3.44
N PHE A 539 11.80 5.42 2.67
CA PHE A 539 12.79 5.04 1.65
C PHE A 539 14.23 5.10 2.17
N TYR A 540 14.47 5.74 3.30
CA TYR A 540 15.81 6.02 3.81
C TYR A 540 16.04 5.29 5.13
N TRP A 541 17.28 5.03 5.47
CA TRP A 541 17.67 4.31 6.67
C TRP A 541 17.08 4.89 7.96
N GLY A 542 17.03 6.21 8.09
CA GLY A 542 16.44 6.90 9.26
C GLY A 542 14.93 6.88 9.31
N THR A 543 14.25 6.23 8.36
CA THR A 543 12.79 6.09 8.34
C THR A 543 12.32 4.65 8.46
N ARG A 544 13.16 3.78 9.07
CA ARG A 544 12.75 2.44 9.45
C ARG A 544 11.75 2.52 10.60
N LEU A 545 10.59 1.94 10.39
CA LEU A 545 9.51 1.97 11.37
C LEU A 545 9.03 0.55 11.68
N LYS A 546 8.37 0.41 12.82
CA LYS A 546 7.81 -0.85 13.26
C LYS A 546 6.49 -1.11 12.56
N SER A 547 6.35 -2.26 11.86
CA SER A 547 5.07 -2.74 11.33
C SER A 547 4.05 -2.87 12.46
N ARG A 548 2.76 -2.68 12.16
CA ARG A 548 1.72 -2.63 13.17
C ARG A 548 0.51 -3.47 12.80
N LEU A 549 -0.10 -4.06 13.81
CA LEU A 549 -1.38 -4.73 13.73
C LEU A 549 -2.40 -3.97 14.58
N TYR A 550 -3.46 -3.51 13.94
CA TYR A 550 -4.59 -2.85 14.59
C TYR A 550 -5.79 -3.79 14.57
N ARG A 551 -6.14 -4.33 15.73
CA ARG A 551 -7.34 -5.13 15.90
C ARG A 551 -8.57 -4.25 15.89
N ASN A 552 -9.56 -4.60 15.11
CA ASN A 552 -10.84 -3.91 15.10
C ASN A 552 -11.76 -4.45 16.20
N ALA A 553 -12.18 -3.58 17.11
CA ALA A 553 -13.10 -3.93 18.19
C ALA A 553 -14.57 -4.02 17.73
N GLY A 554 -14.83 -3.70 16.44
CA GLY A 554 -16.16 -3.73 15.83
C GLY A 554 -17.03 -2.53 16.21
N SER A 555 -18.18 -2.46 15.55
CA SER A 555 -19.24 -1.45 15.75
C SER A 555 -20.48 -2.01 16.45
N GLY A 556 -20.55 -3.33 16.59
CA GLY A 556 -21.76 -4.06 17.02
C GLY A 556 -22.63 -4.55 15.86
N ASN A 557 -22.37 -4.13 14.65
CA ASN A 557 -22.99 -4.65 13.43
C ASN A 557 -22.60 -6.11 13.16
N LYS A 558 -23.35 -6.79 12.32
CA LYS A 558 -23.16 -8.20 11.96
C LYS A 558 -22.43 -8.31 10.63
N ALA A 559 -21.75 -9.44 10.45
CA ALA A 559 -21.10 -9.77 9.19
C ALA A 559 -21.36 -11.24 8.79
N LEU A 560 -21.18 -11.52 7.51
CA LEU A 560 -21.05 -12.85 6.93
C LEU A 560 -19.77 -12.87 6.12
N GLU A 561 -18.96 -13.91 6.30
CA GLU A 561 -17.78 -14.12 5.46
C GLU A 561 -17.98 -15.32 4.53
N VAL A 562 -17.47 -15.18 3.30
CA VAL A 562 -17.60 -16.17 2.23
C VAL A 562 -16.25 -16.49 1.64
N ARG A 563 -15.77 -17.71 1.86
CA ARG A 563 -14.63 -18.29 1.15
C ARG A 563 -15.14 -18.96 -0.12
N LEU A 564 -14.63 -18.57 -1.26
CA LEU A 564 -14.96 -19.16 -2.55
C LEU A 564 -13.85 -20.12 -3.00
N ILE A 565 -14.24 -21.23 -3.61
CA ILE A 565 -13.34 -22.24 -4.17
C ILE A 565 -13.72 -22.49 -5.62
N GLY A 566 -12.92 -22.02 -6.56
CA GLY A 566 -13.08 -22.28 -7.98
C GLY A 566 -12.77 -23.75 -8.32
N THR A 567 -13.43 -24.27 -9.33
CA THR A 567 -13.19 -25.62 -9.87
C THR A 567 -13.04 -25.63 -11.38
N ARG A 568 -13.70 -24.71 -12.06
CA ARG A 568 -13.55 -24.40 -13.50
C ARG A 568 -13.05 -22.98 -13.69
N SER A 569 -13.39 -22.09 -12.80
CA SER A 569 -12.73 -20.81 -12.60
C SER A 569 -11.41 -21.02 -11.87
N ASN A 570 -10.54 -20.00 -11.85
CA ASN A 570 -9.34 -20.05 -11.02
C ASN A 570 -9.68 -20.38 -9.57
N ARG A 571 -8.76 -21.10 -8.91
CA ARG A 571 -9.00 -21.68 -7.58
C ARG A 571 -9.33 -20.64 -6.51
N ASP A 572 -8.67 -19.50 -6.55
CA ASP A 572 -8.88 -18.37 -5.64
C ASP A 572 -10.16 -17.58 -5.94
N ALA A 573 -10.88 -17.93 -7.02
CA ALA A 573 -12.10 -17.27 -7.50
C ALA A 573 -11.92 -15.77 -7.80
N ILE A 574 -10.70 -15.33 -8.12
CA ILE A 574 -10.43 -13.92 -8.47
C ILE A 574 -11.30 -13.51 -9.66
N GLY A 575 -11.99 -12.37 -9.51
CA GLY A 575 -12.98 -11.88 -10.45
C GLY A 575 -14.43 -12.31 -10.13
N ALA A 576 -14.66 -13.19 -9.15
CA ALA A 576 -16.01 -13.56 -8.74
C ALA A 576 -16.71 -12.38 -8.04
N LYS A 577 -18.01 -12.20 -8.34
CA LYS A 577 -18.89 -11.25 -7.66
C LYS A 577 -19.78 -11.98 -6.66
N VAL A 578 -19.81 -11.49 -5.43
CA VAL A 578 -20.70 -11.95 -4.37
C VAL A 578 -21.71 -10.86 -4.07
N SER A 579 -23.00 -11.20 -4.15
CA SER A 579 -24.10 -10.29 -3.87
C SER A 579 -24.97 -10.84 -2.76
N ALA A 580 -25.18 -10.06 -1.69
CA ALA A 580 -25.94 -10.45 -0.53
C ALA A 580 -27.15 -9.53 -0.32
N LEU A 581 -28.36 -10.08 -0.22
CA LEU A 581 -29.57 -9.31 0.13
C LEU A 581 -29.74 -9.34 1.65
N ALA A 582 -29.41 -8.23 2.30
CA ALA A 582 -29.59 -8.01 3.74
C ALA A 582 -30.72 -7.01 3.98
N GLY A 583 -31.83 -7.48 4.58
CA GLY A 583 -33.05 -6.68 4.70
C GLY A 583 -33.63 -6.31 3.32
N ARG A 584 -33.49 -5.05 2.93
CA ARG A 584 -33.92 -4.53 1.61
C ARG A 584 -32.75 -4.08 0.73
N ARG A 585 -31.54 -4.18 1.22
CA ARG A 585 -30.35 -3.68 0.54
C ARG A 585 -29.55 -4.83 -0.03
N TRP A 586 -29.11 -4.71 -1.27
CA TRP A 586 -28.06 -5.52 -1.84
C TRP A 586 -26.69 -4.97 -1.40
N ILE A 587 -25.76 -5.86 -1.15
CA ILE A 587 -24.35 -5.57 -0.86
C ILE A 587 -23.55 -6.37 -1.86
N HIS A 588 -22.64 -5.72 -2.56
CA HIS A 588 -21.87 -6.35 -3.63
C HIS A 588 -20.37 -6.26 -3.30
N LYS A 589 -19.65 -7.38 -3.45
CA LYS A 589 -18.21 -7.47 -3.28
C LYS A 589 -17.61 -8.32 -4.37
N TRP A 590 -16.36 -8.07 -4.70
CA TRP A 590 -15.60 -8.85 -5.68
C TRP A 590 -14.35 -9.44 -5.04
N VAL A 591 -13.95 -10.64 -5.50
CA VAL A 591 -12.64 -11.20 -5.14
C VAL A 591 -11.59 -10.52 -5.99
N ASP A 592 -10.73 -9.73 -5.38
CA ASP A 592 -9.65 -9.02 -6.07
C ASP A 592 -8.36 -9.87 -6.16
N GLY A 593 -7.50 -9.54 -7.12
CA GLY A 593 -6.19 -10.19 -7.34
C GLY A 593 -5.03 -9.45 -6.71
N GLY A 594 -5.30 -8.58 -5.74
CA GLY A 594 -4.33 -7.68 -5.12
C GLY A 594 -4.32 -6.30 -5.76
N ASN A 595 -4.09 -5.30 -4.95
CA ASN A 595 -4.14 -3.89 -5.30
C ASN A 595 -3.23 -3.06 -4.38
N GLY A 596 -3.47 -1.76 -4.27
CA GLY A 596 -2.72 -0.90 -3.38
C GLY A 596 -1.24 -0.85 -3.72
N PHE A 597 -0.38 -0.66 -2.73
CA PHE A 597 1.08 -0.64 -2.91
C PHE A 597 1.63 -2.08 -2.93
N GLY A 598 1.21 -2.87 -3.95
CA GLY A 598 1.56 -4.27 -4.04
C GLY A 598 1.14 -5.08 -2.81
N SER A 599 -0.06 -4.83 -2.33
CA SER A 599 -0.63 -5.47 -1.14
C SER A 599 -1.80 -6.35 -1.53
N GLY A 600 -2.23 -7.23 -0.64
CA GLY A 600 -3.39 -8.09 -0.82
C GLY A 600 -4.22 -8.21 0.45
N ASN A 601 -5.48 -7.78 0.39
CA ASN A 601 -6.45 -8.11 1.43
C ASN A 601 -6.69 -9.62 1.47
N SER A 602 -7.29 -10.11 2.54
CA SER A 602 -7.87 -11.46 2.56
C SER A 602 -8.79 -11.68 1.37
N ARG A 603 -8.69 -12.85 0.71
CA ARG A 603 -9.64 -13.25 -0.34
C ARG A 603 -10.96 -13.80 0.18
N ILE A 604 -11.10 -13.88 1.48
CA ILE A 604 -12.38 -14.18 2.12
C ILE A 604 -13.26 -12.92 1.99
N ILE A 605 -14.31 -13.04 1.22
CA ILE A 605 -15.26 -11.93 1.03
C ILE A 605 -15.94 -11.62 2.36
N HIS A 606 -15.79 -10.39 2.80
CA HIS A 606 -16.41 -9.86 4.01
C HIS A 606 -17.65 -9.01 3.66
N LEU A 607 -18.79 -9.38 4.19
CA LEU A 607 -20.08 -8.73 3.97
C LEU A 607 -20.59 -8.16 5.29
N GLY A 608 -20.50 -6.86 5.48
CA GLY A 608 -21.11 -6.16 6.59
C GLY A 608 -22.62 -6.07 6.37
N LEU A 609 -23.40 -6.46 7.36
CA LEU A 609 -24.85 -6.62 7.25
C LEU A 609 -25.63 -5.60 8.10
N GLY A 610 -24.95 -4.68 8.79
CA GLY A 610 -25.57 -3.81 9.76
C GLY A 610 -26.23 -4.62 10.88
N ALA A 611 -27.49 -4.33 11.17
CA ALA A 611 -28.26 -5.02 12.21
C ALA A 611 -28.86 -6.37 11.74
N GLU A 612 -28.74 -6.71 10.45
CA GLU A 612 -29.38 -7.89 9.90
C GLU A 612 -28.71 -9.17 10.37
N THR A 613 -29.51 -10.14 10.81
CA THR A 613 -29.02 -11.41 11.36
C THR A 613 -28.92 -12.53 10.32
N ARG A 614 -29.28 -12.24 9.08
CA ARG A 614 -29.21 -13.16 7.94
C ARG A 614 -29.18 -12.42 6.61
N VAL A 615 -28.63 -13.08 5.63
CA VAL A 615 -28.76 -12.77 4.21
C VAL A 615 -29.93 -13.58 3.67
N SER A 616 -30.96 -12.90 3.16
CA SER A 616 -32.14 -13.58 2.61
C SER A 616 -31.82 -14.30 1.30
N GLU A 617 -30.93 -13.73 0.49
CA GLU A 617 -30.41 -14.33 -0.74
C GLU A 617 -28.95 -13.98 -0.92
N LEU A 618 -28.10 -14.98 -1.11
CA LEU A 618 -26.67 -14.88 -1.42
C LEU A 618 -26.43 -15.39 -2.83
N ARG A 619 -25.96 -14.55 -3.73
CA ARG A 619 -25.64 -14.88 -5.14
C ARG A 619 -24.15 -14.86 -5.36
N ILE A 620 -23.64 -15.84 -6.12
CA ILE A 620 -22.27 -15.90 -6.58
C ILE A 620 -22.29 -15.89 -8.11
N GLU A 621 -21.57 -14.95 -8.70
CA GLU A 621 -21.26 -14.95 -10.13
C GLU A 621 -19.78 -15.28 -10.27
N TRP A 622 -19.48 -16.44 -10.84
CA TRP A 622 -18.13 -16.94 -11.00
C TRP A 622 -17.44 -16.29 -12.22
N PRO A 623 -16.10 -16.18 -12.25
CA PRO A 623 -15.38 -15.59 -13.38
C PRO A 623 -15.72 -16.19 -14.75
N ASN A 624 -16.06 -17.47 -14.81
CA ASN A 624 -16.49 -18.15 -16.04
C ASN A 624 -17.97 -17.93 -16.40
N GLY A 625 -18.67 -17.02 -15.71
CA GLY A 625 -20.08 -16.70 -15.92
C GLY A 625 -21.09 -17.66 -15.27
N ALA A 626 -20.63 -18.72 -14.58
CA ALA A 626 -21.52 -19.59 -13.82
C ALA A 626 -22.15 -18.84 -12.65
N ARG A 627 -23.38 -19.23 -12.25
CA ARG A 627 -24.13 -18.59 -11.15
C ARG A 627 -24.61 -19.62 -10.15
N GLN A 628 -24.52 -19.26 -8.86
CA GLN A 628 -25.07 -20.04 -7.74
C GLN A 628 -25.82 -19.10 -6.81
N ALA A 629 -26.85 -19.62 -6.13
CA ALA A 629 -27.60 -18.85 -5.14
C ALA A 629 -27.95 -19.71 -3.92
N PHE A 630 -27.89 -19.08 -2.75
CA PHE A 630 -28.22 -19.69 -1.47
C PHE A 630 -29.24 -18.80 -0.74
N GLN A 631 -30.17 -19.42 -0.04
CA GLN A 631 -31.24 -18.72 0.64
C GLN A 631 -31.08 -18.77 2.17
N ASN A 632 -31.44 -17.67 2.85
CA ASN A 632 -31.54 -17.61 4.30
C ASN A 632 -30.21 -17.96 5.03
N VAL A 633 -29.09 -17.45 4.54
CA VAL A 633 -27.76 -17.67 5.14
C VAL A 633 -27.62 -16.85 6.43
N PRO A 634 -27.40 -17.48 7.61
CA PRO A 634 -27.26 -16.73 8.86
C PRO A 634 -25.99 -15.88 8.88
N ALA A 635 -26.05 -14.73 9.53
CA ALA A 635 -24.88 -13.90 9.87
C ALA A 635 -24.04 -14.52 11.00
N GLY A 636 -22.91 -13.90 11.32
CA GLY A 636 -22.06 -14.28 12.45
C GLY A 636 -21.24 -15.56 12.20
N GLN A 637 -20.86 -15.80 10.95
CA GLN A 637 -20.12 -16.99 10.56
C GLN A 637 -19.30 -16.78 9.28
N ARG A 638 -18.29 -17.65 9.09
CA ARG A 638 -17.59 -17.85 7.82
C ARG A 638 -18.11 -19.12 7.15
N VAL A 639 -18.45 -19.01 5.88
CA VAL A 639 -18.91 -20.14 5.06
C VAL A 639 -18.00 -20.35 3.86
N GLU A 640 -17.93 -21.59 3.40
CA GLU A 640 -17.22 -21.97 2.18
C GLU A 640 -18.24 -22.41 1.12
N ILE A 641 -18.06 -21.90 -0.09
CA ILE A 641 -18.85 -22.25 -1.26
C ILE A 641 -17.90 -22.70 -2.37
N THR A 642 -18.11 -23.93 -2.84
CA THR A 642 -17.36 -24.50 -3.96
C THR A 642 -18.17 -24.31 -5.25
N GLU A 643 -17.51 -23.89 -6.32
CA GLU A 643 -18.11 -23.76 -7.65
C GLU A 643 -18.79 -25.04 -8.09
N GLY A 644 -20.04 -24.92 -8.54
CA GLY A 644 -20.85 -26.05 -9.03
C GLY A 644 -21.45 -26.95 -7.95
N LYS A 645 -21.18 -26.74 -6.65
CA LYS A 645 -21.82 -27.46 -5.56
C LYS A 645 -22.96 -26.65 -4.94
N ASN A 646 -24.08 -27.29 -4.67
CA ASN A 646 -25.29 -26.64 -4.13
C ASN A 646 -25.31 -26.63 -2.59
N ASP A 647 -24.25 -27.00 -1.91
CA ASP A 647 -24.10 -26.99 -0.47
C ASP A 647 -23.19 -25.84 -0.02
N LEU A 648 -23.47 -25.33 1.17
CA LEU A 648 -22.72 -24.30 1.85
C LEU A 648 -22.14 -24.92 3.12
N ARG A 649 -20.81 -24.91 3.23
CA ARG A 649 -20.09 -25.45 4.39
C ARG A 649 -19.74 -24.35 5.38
N ARG A 650 -20.29 -24.40 6.59
CA ARG A 650 -19.84 -23.49 7.64
C ARG A 650 -18.44 -23.88 8.12
N LEU A 651 -17.51 -22.94 8.04
CA LEU A 651 -16.16 -23.12 8.56
C LEU A 651 -16.04 -22.68 10.03
N ILE A 652 -16.50 -21.49 10.33
CA ILE A 652 -16.30 -20.82 11.63
C ILE A 652 -17.63 -20.13 12.05
N ARG A 653 -17.88 -20.09 13.34
CA ARG A 653 -18.83 -19.17 13.95
C ARG A 653 -18.03 -18.07 14.65
N PHE A 654 -18.34 -16.81 14.39
CA PHE A 654 -17.63 -15.70 15.02
C PHE A 654 -17.82 -15.71 16.55
N SER A 655 -16.73 -15.43 17.26
CA SER A 655 -16.78 -15.24 18.69
C SER A 655 -17.64 -14.01 18.99
N GLN A 656 -18.70 -14.15 19.77
CA GLN A 656 -19.40 -12.98 20.30
C GLN A 656 -18.42 -12.30 21.28
N THR A 657 -17.82 -11.19 20.86
CA THR A 657 -17.04 -10.31 21.75
C THR A 657 -17.95 -9.39 22.51
#